data_378e11c93ff90d3f10f2914c9d379f9f
#
_entry.id   378e11c93ff90d3f10f2914c9d379f9f
#
_cell.length_a   1.000
_cell.length_b   1.000
_cell.length_c   1.000
_cell.angle_alpha   90.00
_cell.angle_beta   90.00
_cell.angle_gamma   90.00
#
_symmetry.space_group_name_H-M   'P 1'
#
loop_
_entity.id
_entity.type
_entity.pdbx_description
1 polymer ?
#
loop_
_entity_poly.entity_id
_entity_poly.type
_entity_poly.pdbx_seq_one_letter_code
_entity_poly.pdbx_strand_id
1 'polypeptide(L)'
;MSGPAHVLGATRREFLGAAGTLAVAGVVAAAVPEAPNSAPFEPIKLPEWVRGVTRMAFLTPGEVPRAARAGVQVVHTNLVWPYYPLRRDDGGLGKEDAKALRDLVDACHKRSMKLVLGLPPFPPVALVKEHPDWRIDSDGSGAALKKPAKEDDLGTRLGCNLGPWGDYLIDVCAELVQDHGLDGYSFDGNYHPRICYCPSCKKAYRAAGRDLPAKADLDDVAYREYLVWRGERLEDHYRRMQQRLKKINPDAVLMSWTVNAGRYGHFLHSPRAMPTRLNLLFDLPMQEWWLDETNFGASVAPAFGAAYLAATTGHRPNASEPYLMSRGNPYGTDSFPAHERLTRCFLALSNGSLAPESYGWPGHGDSTDDVFREIGRRERWLTRCEPVPWAGLLVSEQTRQFYAYKDIADRYLPHLFGAFRAASEEHLPLTLLNDWDADAKALAKYRVVLLANTAALSDAQAEAIRAYVKSGGGLVATAETSLCDELGRHRRDFALADMFGVSYRGRPKAPEKRADLDPNFAVAVGEDYWKQRTGVARLTWGDHALPRDRRLNELVPGKSVTFRGPLVSVSEPKDAAEVAVRMAPEGSKGEPLPGVVARSFGAGRVVYLAAGIDAALWSYAYPYQRRLLARALTWAAGGPFPITVAGPMCVRATFFTQDDRDGRRLVLHLFNGVNTTANHGLPAADVPLREETVPIHGISVRFEKEVPTRFHVEPGGQEPRARKDGSATVVELPPLELHAMLVGEW
;
A
#
# COMPACT_ATOMS: atom_id res chain seq x y z
N MET A 1 -50.83 3.98 -4.72
CA MET A 1 -50.64 4.78 -5.93
C MET A 1 -49.18 5.14 -6.02
N SER A 2 -48.52 4.45 -6.90
CA SER A 2 -47.31 4.74 -7.68
C SER A 2 -46.44 5.90 -7.23
N GLY A 3 -45.31 5.59 -6.65
CA GLY A 3 -44.14 6.46 -6.59
C GLY A 3 -43.08 5.97 -7.59
N PRO A 4 -42.32 6.83 -8.21
CA PRO A 4 -41.42 6.48 -9.31
C PRO A 4 -40.10 5.87 -8.83
N ALA A 5 -39.63 4.89 -9.58
CA ALA A 5 -38.34 4.32 -9.49
C ALA A 5 -37.28 5.37 -9.81
N HIS A 6 -36.31 5.59 -8.92
CA HIS A 6 -35.15 6.39 -9.19
C HIS A 6 -34.03 5.57 -9.83
N VAL A 7 -33.73 5.97 -11.02
CA VAL A 7 -32.56 5.60 -11.80
C VAL A 7 -31.31 6.01 -11.02
N LEU A 8 -30.60 5.05 -10.50
CA LEU A 8 -29.20 5.18 -10.11
C LEU A 8 -28.38 5.04 -11.37
N GLY A 9 -27.78 6.11 -11.83
CA GLY A 9 -26.95 5.93 -12.99
C GLY A 9 -26.17 7.12 -13.44
N ALA A 10 -25.05 7.38 -12.86
CA ALA A 10 -23.91 7.88 -13.63
C ALA A 10 -22.67 7.16 -13.09
N THR A 11 -22.18 6.24 -13.89
CA THR A 11 -21.06 5.38 -13.52
C THR A 11 -19.74 6.12 -13.75
N ARG A 12 -18.71 5.76 -12.99
CA ARG A 12 -17.29 6.14 -13.11
C ARG A 12 -16.75 6.26 -14.56
N ARG A 13 -17.49 5.81 -15.56
CA ARG A 13 -17.12 5.88 -16.97
C ARG A 13 -17.09 7.29 -17.55
N GLU A 14 -17.83 8.22 -17.00
CA GLU A 14 -18.02 9.55 -17.63
C GLU A 14 -16.87 10.52 -17.39
N PHE A 15 -16.12 10.37 -16.30
CA PHE A 15 -14.95 11.23 -16.05
C PHE A 15 -13.80 10.99 -17.04
N LEU A 16 -13.72 9.79 -17.61
CA LEU A 16 -12.70 9.42 -18.59
C LEU A 16 -13.31 9.15 -19.99
N GLY A 17 -14.62 9.27 -20.13
CA GLY A 17 -15.40 8.78 -21.28
C GLY A 17 -15.36 9.66 -22.53
N ALA A 18 -14.74 10.82 -22.52
CA ALA A 18 -14.70 11.73 -23.69
C ALA A 18 -13.58 11.43 -24.69
N ALA A 19 -13.02 10.23 -24.66
CA ALA A 19 -12.10 9.77 -25.70
C ALA A 19 -12.74 8.61 -26.48
N GLY A 20 -13.62 8.93 -27.42
CA GLY A 20 -14.08 8.03 -28.48
C GLY A 20 -15.11 7.00 -28.05
N THR A 21 -16.37 7.27 -28.30
CA THR A 21 -17.44 6.27 -28.45
C THR A 21 -17.09 5.33 -29.61
N LEU A 22 -16.38 4.24 -29.34
CA LEU A 22 -16.40 3.07 -30.19
C LEU A 22 -17.49 2.15 -29.63
N ALA A 23 -18.53 1.96 -30.45
CA ALA A 23 -19.60 1.02 -30.17
C ALA A 23 -19.00 -0.37 -29.88
N VAL A 24 -19.15 -0.85 -28.66
CA VAL A 24 -18.84 -2.23 -28.30
C VAL A 24 -19.99 -3.08 -28.82
N ALA A 25 -19.80 -3.65 -30.02
CA ALA A 25 -20.60 -4.79 -30.45
C ALA A 25 -20.40 -5.92 -29.45
N GLY A 26 -21.49 -6.48 -28.94
CA GLY A 26 -21.48 -7.53 -27.94
C GLY A 26 -20.69 -8.76 -28.42
N VAL A 27 -19.50 -8.92 -27.85
CA VAL A 27 -18.80 -10.18 -27.87
C VAL A 27 -19.28 -10.95 -26.64
N VAL A 28 -20.00 -12.03 -26.88
CA VAL A 28 -20.30 -13.04 -25.86
C VAL A 28 -18.95 -13.53 -25.34
N ALA A 29 -18.61 -13.10 -24.12
CA ALA A 29 -17.41 -13.56 -23.44
C ALA A 29 -17.60 -15.07 -23.21
N ALA A 30 -16.76 -15.88 -23.84
CA ALA A 30 -16.59 -17.26 -23.44
C ALA A 30 -16.17 -17.24 -21.95
N ALA A 31 -16.87 -17.99 -21.11
CA ALA A 31 -16.59 -18.08 -19.69
C ALA A 31 -15.14 -18.51 -19.50
N VAL A 32 -14.32 -17.60 -18.97
CA VAL A 32 -12.98 -17.91 -18.48
C VAL A 32 -13.16 -18.82 -17.25
N PRO A 33 -12.51 -20.00 -17.19
CA PRO A 33 -12.61 -20.84 -16.01
C PRO A 33 -12.16 -20.04 -14.77
N GLU A 34 -13.01 -19.97 -13.76
CA GLU A 34 -12.64 -19.39 -12.46
C GLU A 34 -11.44 -20.15 -11.90
N ALA A 35 -10.47 -19.40 -11.39
CA ALA A 35 -9.35 -19.99 -10.66
C ALA A 35 -9.88 -20.83 -9.50
N PRO A 36 -9.38 -22.03 -9.26
CA PRO A 36 -9.84 -22.84 -8.16
C PRO A 36 -9.52 -22.11 -6.85
N ASN A 37 -10.57 -21.80 -6.07
CA ASN A 37 -10.57 -21.27 -4.72
C ASN A 37 -10.55 -19.74 -4.50
N SER A 38 -11.23 -18.94 -5.29
CA SER A 38 -11.67 -17.65 -4.78
C SER A 38 -13.18 -17.54 -4.89
N ALA A 39 -13.90 -17.99 -3.87
CA ALA A 39 -15.26 -17.49 -3.67
C ALA A 39 -15.20 -15.95 -3.70
N PRO A 40 -16.16 -15.27 -4.37
CA PRO A 40 -16.16 -13.82 -4.43
C PRO A 40 -16.03 -13.25 -3.01
N PHE A 41 -15.00 -12.44 -2.80
CA PHE A 41 -14.79 -11.81 -1.49
C PHE A 41 -15.82 -10.69 -1.35
N GLU A 42 -16.81 -10.88 -0.46
CA GLU A 42 -17.76 -9.83 -0.13
C GLU A 42 -17.16 -8.91 0.93
N PRO A 43 -16.92 -7.63 0.60
CA PRO A 43 -16.48 -6.64 1.58
C PRO A 43 -17.54 -6.50 2.68
N ILE A 44 -17.08 -6.26 3.91
CA ILE A 44 -17.97 -5.99 5.04
C ILE A 44 -18.75 -4.67 4.82
N LYS A 45 -19.96 -4.60 5.37
CA LYS A 45 -20.73 -3.35 5.42
C LYS A 45 -20.17 -2.46 6.53
N LEU A 46 -19.63 -1.30 6.16
CA LEU A 46 -19.11 -0.33 7.12
C LEU A 46 -20.23 0.42 7.83
N PRO A 47 -20.11 0.69 9.14
CA PRO A 47 -20.94 1.68 9.83
C PRO A 47 -20.78 3.06 9.18
N GLU A 48 -21.88 3.81 9.12
CA GLU A 48 -21.84 5.14 8.47
C GLU A 48 -20.89 6.12 9.18
N TRP A 49 -20.79 6.03 10.51
CA TRP A 49 -19.91 6.89 11.28
C TRP A 49 -18.41 6.72 10.89
N VAL A 50 -17.98 5.52 10.51
CA VAL A 50 -16.59 5.26 10.09
C VAL A 50 -16.22 6.08 8.85
N ARG A 51 -17.19 6.28 7.94
CA ARG A 51 -16.97 7.02 6.68
C ARG A 51 -16.67 8.50 6.87
N GLY A 52 -17.04 9.05 8.01
CA GLY A 52 -16.82 10.45 8.37
C GLY A 52 -15.62 10.69 9.31
N VAL A 53 -14.89 9.65 9.68
CA VAL A 53 -13.76 9.78 10.59
C VAL A 53 -12.58 10.46 9.88
N THR A 54 -12.05 11.49 10.50
CA THR A 54 -10.81 12.18 10.08
C THR A 54 -9.81 12.33 11.22
N ARG A 55 -10.27 12.27 12.48
CA ARG A 55 -9.46 12.47 13.68
C ARG A 55 -9.63 11.32 14.66
N MET A 56 -8.55 10.61 14.87
CA MET A 56 -8.46 9.49 15.79
C MET A 56 -7.25 9.68 16.71
N ALA A 57 -7.38 9.30 17.96
CA ALA A 57 -6.30 9.46 18.93
C ALA A 57 -6.12 8.25 19.85
N PHE A 58 -4.84 7.98 20.18
CA PHE A 58 -4.46 7.13 21.30
C PHE A 58 -4.35 7.99 22.55
N LEU A 59 -5.06 7.64 23.62
CA LEU A 59 -5.10 8.46 24.83
C LEU A 59 -5.38 7.65 26.10
N THR A 60 -5.09 8.28 27.22
CA THR A 60 -5.48 7.84 28.55
C THR A 60 -6.81 8.49 28.96
N PRO A 61 -7.55 7.94 29.96
CA PRO A 61 -8.86 8.48 30.36
C PRO A 61 -8.84 9.96 30.73
N GLY A 62 -7.76 10.44 31.37
CA GLY A 62 -7.64 11.85 31.80
C GLY A 62 -7.61 12.85 30.64
N GLU A 63 -7.30 12.40 29.42
CA GLU A 63 -7.14 13.24 28.24
C GLU A 63 -8.42 13.38 27.40
N VAL A 64 -9.43 12.56 27.69
CA VAL A 64 -10.73 12.56 26.95
C VAL A 64 -11.33 13.96 26.80
N PRO A 65 -11.41 14.81 27.85
CA PRO A 65 -12.00 16.14 27.70
C PRO A 65 -11.20 17.06 26.77
N ARG A 66 -9.88 16.94 26.73
CA ARG A 66 -8.99 17.69 25.85
C ARG A 66 -9.14 17.23 24.41
N ALA A 67 -9.07 15.94 24.18
CA ALA A 67 -9.24 15.34 22.86
C ALA A 67 -10.59 15.71 22.22
N ALA A 68 -11.66 15.74 23.02
CA ALA A 68 -12.97 16.17 22.55
C ALA A 68 -12.97 17.64 22.06
N ARG A 69 -12.27 18.54 22.78
CA ARG A 69 -12.14 19.95 22.35
C ARG A 69 -11.31 20.09 21.07
N ALA A 70 -10.35 19.21 20.83
CA ALA A 70 -9.58 19.16 19.60
C ALA A 70 -10.35 18.48 18.44
N GLY A 71 -11.56 17.98 18.70
CA GLY A 71 -12.43 17.38 17.71
C GLY A 71 -12.15 15.93 17.38
N VAL A 72 -11.49 15.18 18.29
CA VAL A 72 -11.30 13.74 18.14
C VAL A 72 -12.64 13.03 18.07
N GLN A 73 -12.77 12.12 17.10
CA GLN A 73 -13.99 11.38 16.84
C GLN A 73 -13.90 9.93 17.36
N VAL A 74 -12.71 9.35 17.30
CA VAL A 74 -12.44 7.97 17.72
C VAL A 74 -11.28 7.94 18.70
N VAL A 75 -11.54 7.35 19.86
CA VAL A 75 -10.56 7.12 20.93
C VAL A 75 -10.10 5.68 20.86
N HIS A 76 -8.81 5.46 20.82
CA HIS A 76 -8.19 4.15 20.98
C HIS A 76 -7.45 4.09 22.32
N THR A 77 -7.58 2.99 23.05
CA THR A 77 -6.90 2.80 24.32
C THR A 77 -6.62 1.32 24.59
N ASN A 78 -5.52 1.06 25.28
CA ASN A 78 -5.10 -0.28 25.71
C ASN A 78 -5.33 -0.51 27.23
N LEU A 79 -6.17 0.28 27.85
CA LEU A 79 -6.33 0.29 29.31
C LEU A 79 -6.82 -1.00 29.94
N VAL A 80 -7.17 -2.00 29.15
CA VAL A 80 -7.96 -3.13 29.63
C VAL A 80 -7.24 -4.45 29.45
N TRP A 81 -5.95 -4.45 29.63
CA TRP A 81 -5.14 -5.66 29.65
C TRP A 81 -5.53 -6.67 30.75
N PRO A 82 -5.96 -6.26 31.95
CA PRO A 82 -6.43 -7.19 33.01
C PRO A 82 -7.72 -7.92 32.69
N TYR A 83 -8.51 -7.48 31.74
CA TYR A 83 -9.86 -8.01 31.48
C TYR A 83 -9.92 -9.30 30.70
N TYR A 84 -8.82 -9.91 30.44
CA TYR A 84 -8.76 -11.03 29.55
C TYR A 84 -9.40 -12.33 30.05
N PRO A 85 -9.64 -12.66 31.26
CA PRO A 85 -10.50 -13.80 31.58
C PRO A 85 -11.90 -13.37 32.04
N LEU A 86 -12.69 -12.82 31.12
CA LEU A 86 -14.07 -12.42 31.41
C LEU A 86 -14.99 -13.56 31.84
N ARG A 87 -14.60 -14.80 31.66
CA ARG A 87 -15.39 -15.98 31.96
C ARG A 87 -14.84 -16.80 33.12
N ARG A 88 -14.27 -16.16 34.11
CA ARG A 88 -13.94 -16.86 35.34
C ARG A 88 -15.16 -17.00 36.23
N ASP A 89 -15.30 -18.13 36.89
CA ASP A 89 -16.32 -18.37 37.91
C ASP A 89 -16.28 -17.39 39.07
N ASP A 90 -15.17 -16.64 39.20
CA ASP A 90 -14.94 -15.59 40.18
C ASP A 90 -15.43 -14.18 39.75
N GLY A 91 -16.14 -14.08 38.63
CA GLY A 91 -16.81 -12.85 38.21
C GLY A 91 -16.02 -11.94 37.24
N GLY A 92 -14.95 -12.42 36.65
CA GLY A 92 -14.31 -11.82 35.46
C GLY A 92 -13.51 -10.57 35.74
N LEU A 93 -14.08 -9.44 35.42
CA LEU A 93 -13.52 -8.12 35.72
C LEU A 93 -13.58 -7.84 37.21
N GLY A 94 -12.51 -7.36 37.80
CA GLY A 94 -12.61 -6.68 39.07
C GLY A 94 -13.69 -5.58 38.99
N LYS A 95 -14.52 -5.42 40.01
CA LYS A 95 -15.61 -4.43 40.00
C LYS A 95 -15.10 -3.02 39.70
N GLU A 96 -13.91 -2.69 40.16
CA GLU A 96 -13.26 -1.38 39.91
C GLU A 96 -12.86 -1.20 38.46
N ASP A 97 -12.31 -2.24 37.84
CA ASP A 97 -11.91 -2.20 36.45
C ASP A 97 -13.12 -2.11 35.51
N ALA A 98 -14.15 -2.90 35.76
CA ALA A 98 -15.40 -2.83 35.02
C ALA A 98 -16.07 -1.45 35.13
N LYS A 99 -15.97 -0.83 36.30
CA LYS A 99 -16.44 0.54 36.51
C LYS A 99 -15.59 1.53 35.71
N ALA A 100 -14.27 1.44 35.77
CA ALA A 100 -13.36 2.33 35.04
C ALA A 100 -13.61 2.27 33.52
N LEU A 101 -13.85 1.07 32.99
CA LEU A 101 -14.21 0.91 31.58
C LEU A 101 -15.54 1.58 31.22
N ARG A 102 -16.57 1.36 32.03
CA ARG A 102 -17.89 2.01 31.82
C ARG A 102 -17.77 3.53 31.93
N ASP A 103 -17.07 4.04 32.94
CA ASP A 103 -16.82 5.47 33.13
C ASP A 103 -16.13 6.08 31.90
N LEU A 104 -15.19 5.36 31.29
CA LEU A 104 -14.49 5.80 30.08
C LEU A 104 -15.42 5.78 28.83
N VAL A 105 -16.19 4.72 28.65
CA VAL A 105 -17.20 4.63 27.58
C VAL A 105 -18.18 5.80 27.70
N ASP A 106 -18.71 6.03 28.90
CA ASP A 106 -19.63 7.14 29.17
C ASP A 106 -18.98 8.51 28.92
N ALA A 107 -17.72 8.68 29.30
CA ALA A 107 -16.99 9.91 29.09
C ALA A 107 -16.80 10.22 27.58
N CYS A 108 -16.55 9.21 26.77
CA CYS A 108 -16.46 9.32 25.33
C CYS A 108 -17.83 9.58 24.69
N HIS A 109 -18.83 8.77 25.00
CA HIS A 109 -20.17 8.88 24.41
C HIS A 109 -20.86 10.22 24.74
N LYS A 110 -20.74 10.72 25.97
CA LYS A 110 -21.22 12.06 26.36
C LYS A 110 -20.62 13.20 25.52
N ARG A 111 -19.52 12.94 24.82
CA ARG A 111 -18.83 13.89 23.93
C ARG A 111 -18.91 13.52 22.47
N SER A 112 -19.83 12.61 22.11
CA SER A 112 -20.03 12.10 20.75
C SER A 112 -18.76 11.45 20.14
N MET A 113 -17.88 10.93 20.97
CA MET A 113 -16.70 10.17 20.55
C MET A 113 -16.97 8.68 20.65
N LYS A 114 -16.36 7.91 19.77
CA LYS A 114 -16.36 6.44 19.76
C LYS A 114 -15.15 5.91 20.55
N LEU A 115 -15.31 4.77 21.21
CA LEU A 115 -14.24 4.11 21.95
C LEU A 115 -13.94 2.74 21.37
N VAL A 116 -12.70 2.57 20.90
CA VAL A 116 -12.14 1.31 20.44
C VAL A 116 -11.10 0.82 21.43
N LEU A 117 -11.21 -0.44 21.83
CA LEU A 117 -10.32 -1.06 22.79
C LEU A 117 -9.26 -1.91 22.10
N GLY A 118 -7.98 -1.65 22.40
CA GLY A 118 -6.87 -2.50 21.98
C GLY A 118 -6.81 -3.77 22.79
N LEU A 119 -6.83 -4.91 22.11
CA LEU A 119 -6.65 -6.22 22.70
C LEU A 119 -5.44 -6.92 22.11
N PRO A 120 -4.62 -7.57 22.92
CA PRO A 120 -3.52 -8.37 22.41
C PRO A 120 -4.06 -9.64 21.70
N PRO A 121 -3.40 -10.08 20.63
CA PRO A 121 -3.82 -11.26 19.88
C PRO A 121 -3.44 -12.58 20.56
N PHE A 122 -2.83 -12.54 21.73
CA PHE A 122 -2.33 -13.74 22.42
C PHE A 122 -3.03 -13.96 23.77
N PRO A 123 -3.27 -15.25 24.11
CA PRO A 123 -3.89 -15.58 25.39
C PRO A 123 -3.07 -15.07 26.57
N PRO A 124 -3.73 -14.63 27.65
CA PRO A 124 -3.07 -14.35 28.93
C PRO A 124 -2.40 -15.61 29.50
N VAL A 125 -1.35 -15.43 30.30
CA VAL A 125 -0.62 -16.55 30.92
C VAL A 125 -1.53 -17.45 31.73
N ALA A 126 -2.51 -16.90 32.45
CA ALA A 126 -3.47 -17.67 33.24
C ALA A 126 -4.25 -18.67 32.36
N LEU A 127 -4.83 -18.19 31.23
CA LEU A 127 -5.54 -19.04 30.29
C LEU A 127 -4.65 -20.08 29.63
N VAL A 128 -3.40 -19.73 29.34
CA VAL A 128 -2.45 -20.71 28.78
C VAL A 128 -2.13 -21.81 29.79
N LYS A 129 -2.13 -21.52 31.08
CA LYS A 129 -1.95 -22.54 32.14
C LYS A 129 -3.16 -23.45 32.27
N GLU A 130 -4.36 -22.90 32.16
CA GLU A 130 -5.62 -23.66 32.19
C GLU A 130 -5.86 -24.44 30.89
N HIS A 131 -5.55 -23.83 29.74
CA HIS A 131 -5.79 -24.36 28.40
C HIS A 131 -4.51 -24.38 27.56
N PRO A 132 -3.52 -25.19 27.89
CA PRO A 132 -2.26 -25.24 27.16
C PRO A 132 -2.43 -25.66 25.69
N ASP A 133 -3.51 -26.38 25.38
CA ASP A 133 -3.91 -26.81 24.02
C ASP A 133 -4.47 -25.68 23.13
N TRP A 134 -4.75 -24.50 23.68
CA TRP A 134 -5.16 -23.33 22.91
C TRP A 134 -4.00 -22.67 22.17
N ARG A 135 -2.77 -23.00 22.55
CA ARG A 135 -1.56 -22.44 21.93
C ARG A 135 -1.26 -23.09 20.58
N ILE A 136 -0.41 -22.39 19.84
CA ILE A 136 0.22 -22.94 18.66
C ILE A 136 1.21 -24.03 19.06
N ASP A 137 1.07 -25.19 18.46
CA ASP A 137 2.05 -26.26 18.52
C ASP A 137 2.96 -26.17 17.29
N SER A 138 4.08 -25.44 17.41
CA SER A 138 4.93 -25.12 16.27
C SER A 138 5.93 -26.22 15.89
N ASP A 139 6.22 -27.17 16.79
CA ASP A 139 7.17 -28.26 16.56
C ASP A 139 6.50 -29.64 16.43
N GLY A 140 5.20 -29.71 16.66
CA GLY A 140 4.42 -30.95 16.56
C GLY A 140 4.67 -31.97 17.68
N SER A 141 5.50 -31.66 18.66
CA SER A 141 5.82 -32.56 19.77
C SER A 141 4.70 -32.63 20.81
N GLY A 142 3.78 -31.66 20.79
CA GLY A 142 2.81 -31.45 21.85
C GLY A 142 3.45 -30.98 23.18
N ALA A 143 4.76 -30.82 23.24
CA ALA A 143 5.46 -30.39 24.45
C ALA A 143 5.11 -28.95 24.82
N ALA A 144 4.97 -28.08 23.83
CA ALA A 144 4.54 -26.71 24.00
C ALA A 144 3.14 -26.60 24.62
N LEU A 145 2.25 -27.56 24.33
CA LEU A 145 0.89 -27.62 24.85
C LEU A 145 0.82 -28.09 26.31
N LYS A 146 1.90 -28.64 26.84
CA LYS A 146 1.95 -29.20 28.22
C LYS A 146 2.69 -28.27 29.20
N LYS A 147 3.54 -27.39 28.71
CA LYS A 147 4.34 -26.48 29.54
C LYS A 147 3.65 -25.12 29.65
N PRO A 148 3.53 -24.55 30.86
CA PRO A 148 3.07 -23.18 31.00
C PRO A 148 4.03 -22.22 30.29
N ALA A 149 3.50 -21.20 29.63
CA ALA A 149 4.29 -20.14 29.05
C ALA A 149 5.00 -19.35 30.15
N LYS A 150 6.20 -18.83 29.85
CA LYS A 150 6.84 -17.83 30.69
C LYS A 150 6.14 -16.49 30.46
N GLU A 151 6.06 -15.66 31.47
CA GLU A 151 5.34 -14.38 31.42
C GLU A 151 5.90 -13.40 30.38
N ASP A 152 7.20 -13.42 30.18
CA ASP A 152 7.97 -12.55 29.30
C ASP A 152 8.18 -13.12 27.87
N ASP A 153 7.79 -14.36 27.63
CA ASP A 153 7.96 -14.99 26.32
C ASP A 153 6.66 -14.96 25.50
N LEU A 154 6.45 -13.87 24.77
CA LEU A 154 5.32 -13.69 23.88
C LEU A 154 5.23 -14.77 22.78
N GLY A 155 6.36 -15.28 22.31
CA GLY A 155 6.42 -16.34 21.30
C GLY A 155 5.82 -17.66 21.75
N THR A 156 5.83 -17.94 23.05
CA THR A 156 5.24 -19.16 23.62
C THR A 156 3.76 -19.02 23.97
N ARG A 157 3.20 -17.81 23.86
CA ARG A 157 1.81 -17.49 24.19
C ARG A 157 0.90 -17.30 22.96
N LEU A 158 1.40 -17.57 21.76
CA LEU A 158 0.57 -17.42 20.57
C LEU A 158 -0.60 -18.41 20.57
N GLY A 159 -1.81 -17.90 20.54
CA GLY A 159 -3.03 -18.68 20.45
C GLY A 159 -3.33 -19.12 19.01
N CYS A 160 -3.92 -20.30 18.87
CA CYS A 160 -4.34 -20.79 17.55
C CYS A 160 -5.76 -20.34 17.22
N ASN A 161 -5.90 -19.39 16.27
CA ASN A 161 -7.19 -18.86 15.85
C ASN A 161 -8.12 -19.89 15.17
N LEU A 162 -7.60 -21.06 14.77
CA LEU A 162 -8.40 -22.15 14.21
C LEU A 162 -8.88 -23.15 15.27
N GLY A 163 -8.49 -22.95 16.51
CA GLY A 163 -8.87 -23.77 17.65
C GLY A 163 -9.76 -23.02 18.64
N PRO A 164 -9.96 -23.62 19.84
CA PRO A 164 -10.82 -23.06 20.88
C PRO A 164 -10.45 -21.63 21.31
N TRP A 165 -9.17 -21.25 21.22
CA TRP A 165 -8.76 -19.86 21.45
C TRP A 165 -9.46 -18.88 20.52
N GLY A 166 -9.57 -19.21 19.22
CA GLY A 166 -10.23 -18.34 18.25
C GLY A 166 -11.71 -18.12 18.58
N ASP A 167 -12.41 -19.17 19.00
CA ASP A 167 -13.82 -19.10 19.39
C ASP A 167 -13.98 -18.30 20.69
N TYR A 168 -13.14 -18.55 21.69
CA TYR A 168 -13.11 -17.79 22.93
C TYR A 168 -12.88 -16.30 22.71
N LEU A 169 -11.95 -15.94 21.83
CA LEU A 169 -11.66 -14.53 21.50
C LEU A 169 -12.87 -13.82 20.87
N ILE A 170 -13.59 -14.52 19.96
CA ILE A 170 -14.82 -14.01 19.37
C ILE A 170 -15.88 -13.74 20.44
N ASP A 171 -16.04 -14.67 21.38
CA ASP A 171 -17.04 -14.55 22.44
C ASP A 171 -16.65 -13.42 23.41
N VAL A 172 -15.38 -13.28 23.79
CA VAL A 172 -14.89 -12.15 24.63
C VAL A 172 -15.20 -10.81 23.97
N CYS A 173 -14.89 -10.66 22.68
CA CYS A 173 -15.21 -9.45 21.96
C CYS A 173 -16.72 -9.16 21.94
N ALA A 174 -17.53 -10.18 21.77
CA ALA A 174 -18.98 -10.06 21.77
C ALA A 174 -19.53 -9.60 23.12
N GLU A 175 -19.06 -10.18 24.21
CA GLU A 175 -19.44 -9.81 25.59
C GLU A 175 -19.06 -8.36 25.90
N LEU A 176 -17.85 -7.93 25.56
CA LEU A 176 -17.40 -6.56 25.83
C LEU A 176 -18.28 -5.52 25.11
N VAL A 177 -18.67 -5.77 23.86
CA VAL A 177 -19.61 -4.88 23.13
C VAL A 177 -20.97 -4.88 23.79
N GLN A 178 -21.49 -6.05 24.14
CA GLN A 178 -22.83 -6.21 24.69
C GLN A 178 -22.95 -5.59 26.10
N ASP A 179 -21.98 -5.89 26.99
CA ASP A 179 -22.12 -5.62 28.41
C ASP A 179 -21.50 -4.27 28.82
N HIS A 180 -20.56 -3.76 28.03
CA HIS A 180 -19.85 -2.50 28.33
C HIS A 180 -20.07 -1.38 27.32
N GLY A 181 -20.79 -1.64 26.22
CA GLY A 181 -21.14 -0.62 25.24
C GLY A 181 -19.96 -0.09 24.43
N LEU A 182 -18.92 -0.91 24.26
CA LEU A 182 -17.78 -0.57 23.41
C LEU A 182 -18.21 -0.41 21.95
N ASP A 183 -17.57 0.53 21.24
CA ASP A 183 -17.81 0.73 19.83
C ASP A 183 -16.95 -0.19 18.94
N GLY A 184 -15.96 -0.87 19.48
CA GLY A 184 -15.16 -1.83 18.75
C GLY A 184 -13.87 -2.25 19.38
N TYR A 185 -13.10 -3.00 18.61
CA TYR A 185 -11.82 -3.57 19.00
C TYR A 185 -10.73 -3.32 18.02
N SER A 186 -9.50 -3.31 18.54
CA SER A 186 -8.29 -3.33 17.76
C SER A 186 -7.37 -4.46 18.21
N PHE A 187 -6.77 -5.15 17.26
CA PHE A 187 -5.77 -6.19 17.50
C PHE A 187 -4.41 -5.77 16.95
N ASP A 188 -3.40 -5.79 17.79
CA ASP A 188 -2.01 -5.63 17.36
C ASP A 188 -1.40 -6.99 17.01
N GLY A 189 -0.71 -7.07 15.87
CA GLY A 189 0.13 -8.20 15.53
C GLY A 189 -0.58 -9.53 15.27
N ASN A 190 -1.66 -9.52 14.51
CA ASN A 190 -2.44 -10.73 14.16
C ASN A 190 -1.74 -11.75 13.26
N TYR A 191 -0.45 -11.79 13.23
CA TYR A 191 0.30 -12.65 12.34
C TYR A 191 0.72 -13.96 13.01
N HIS A 192 0.70 -15.00 12.22
CA HIS A 192 1.03 -16.33 12.65
C HIS A 192 1.96 -17.01 11.64
N PRO A 193 3.25 -16.72 11.69
CA PRO A 193 4.19 -17.12 10.65
C PRO A 193 4.60 -18.60 10.72
N ARG A 194 4.06 -19.38 11.66
CA ARG A 194 4.51 -20.76 11.94
C ARG A 194 3.47 -21.79 11.53
N ILE A 195 3.90 -22.98 11.18
CA ILE A 195 3.02 -24.13 11.08
C ILE A 195 2.46 -24.42 12.47
N CYS A 196 1.18 -24.73 12.55
CA CYS A 196 0.55 -25.18 13.79
C CYS A 196 0.13 -26.64 13.67
N TYR A 197 0.72 -27.48 14.50
CA TYR A 197 0.43 -28.92 14.57
C TYR A 197 -0.62 -29.28 15.64
N CYS A 198 -1.36 -28.31 16.18
CA CYS A 198 -2.43 -28.58 17.13
C CYS A 198 -3.52 -29.48 16.52
N PRO A 199 -4.34 -30.16 17.35
CA PRO A 199 -5.39 -31.06 16.84
C PRO A 199 -6.35 -30.40 15.85
N SER A 200 -6.74 -29.14 16.09
CA SER A 200 -7.63 -28.37 15.22
C SER A 200 -7.02 -28.14 13.83
N CYS A 201 -5.76 -27.71 13.77
CA CYS A 201 -5.07 -27.49 12.50
C CYS A 201 -4.84 -28.79 11.74
N LYS A 202 -4.42 -29.88 12.42
CA LYS A 202 -4.27 -31.20 11.81
C LYS A 202 -5.58 -31.69 11.21
N LYS A 203 -6.69 -31.58 11.95
CA LYS A 203 -8.01 -31.97 11.48
C LYS A 203 -8.45 -31.15 10.27
N ALA A 204 -8.33 -29.82 10.35
CA ALA A 204 -8.78 -28.93 9.29
C ALA A 204 -7.97 -29.07 7.99
N TYR A 205 -6.65 -29.25 8.08
CA TYR A 205 -5.81 -29.40 6.88
C TYR A 205 -5.98 -30.78 6.22
N ARG A 206 -6.20 -31.83 7.02
CA ARG A 206 -6.59 -33.16 6.49
C ARG A 206 -7.94 -33.14 5.80
N ALA A 207 -8.90 -32.39 6.33
CA ALA A 207 -10.19 -32.21 5.67
C ALA A 207 -10.07 -31.51 4.30
N ALA A 208 -9.01 -30.74 4.08
CA ALA A 208 -8.64 -30.19 2.78
C ALA A 208 -7.86 -31.18 1.88
N GLY A 209 -7.73 -32.44 2.27
CA GLY A 209 -7.05 -33.49 1.51
C GLY A 209 -5.53 -33.46 1.58
N ARG A 210 -4.94 -32.81 2.59
CA ARG A 210 -3.49 -32.58 2.70
C ARG A 210 -2.95 -32.91 4.08
N ASP A 211 -1.68 -33.28 4.18
CA ASP A 211 -0.94 -33.39 5.43
C ASP A 211 -0.09 -32.12 5.66
N LEU A 212 0.01 -31.72 6.95
CA LEU A 212 0.79 -30.54 7.31
C LEU A 212 2.26 -30.70 6.91
N PRO A 213 2.91 -29.63 6.37
CA PRO A 213 4.33 -29.66 6.06
C PRO A 213 5.17 -30.03 7.28
N ALA A 214 6.25 -30.78 7.10
CA ALA A 214 7.12 -31.20 8.20
C ALA A 214 7.92 -30.05 8.81
N LYS A 215 8.18 -29.00 8.02
CA LYS A 215 8.94 -27.80 8.45
C LYS A 215 8.46 -26.54 7.71
N ALA A 216 8.69 -25.40 8.32
CA ALA A 216 8.50 -24.09 7.69
C ALA A 216 9.68 -23.78 6.77
N ASP A 217 9.52 -24.08 5.49
CA ASP A 217 10.56 -23.90 4.47
C ASP A 217 9.93 -23.29 3.21
N LEU A 218 10.25 -22.02 2.95
CA LEU A 218 9.73 -21.32 1.77
C LEU A 218 10.29 -21.84 0.43
N ASP A 219 11.30 -22.68 0.43
CA ASP A 219 11.74 -23.42 -0.77
C ASP A 219 10.83 -24.63 -1.05
N ASP A 220 10.06 -25.09 -0.05
CA ASP A 220 9.11 -26.20 -0.19
C ASP A 220 7.72 -25.67 -0.64
N VAL A 221 7.24 -26.15 -1.76
CA VAL A 221 5.92 -25.81 -2.31
C VAL A 221 4.79 -26.21 -1.35
N ALA A 222 4.91 -27.34 -0.64
CA ALA A 222 3.90 -27.76 0.33
C ALA A 222 3.73 -26.74 1.46
N TYR A 223 4.81 -26.11 1.89
CA TYR A 223 4.73 -25.02 2.87
C TYR A 223 4.10 -23.74 2.30
N ARG A 224 4.39 -23.40 1.04
CA ARG A 224 3.73 -22.26 0.35
C ARG A 224 2.23 -22.47 0.22
N GLU A 225 1.79 -23.67 -0.15
CA GLU A 225 0.38 -24.07 -0.19
C GLU A 225 -0.28 -24.02 1.19
N TYR A 226 0.45 -24.44 2.24
CA TYR A 226 -0.01 -24.28 3.62
C TYR A 226 -0.23 -22.82 4.00
N LEU A 227 0.66 -21.91 3.61
CA LEU A 227 0.52 -20.49 3.89
C LEU A 227 -0.73 -19.90 3.22
N VAL A 228 -1.01 -20.27 1.97
CA VAL A 228 -2.25 -19.86 1.26
C VAL A 228 -3.48 -20.36 2.02
N TRP A 229 -3.56 -21.68 2.28
CA TRP A 229 -4.66 -22.28 3.04
C TRP A 229 -4.85 -21.64 4.42
N ARG A 230 -3.76 -21.37 5.11
CA ARG A 230 -3.83 -20.72 6.42
C ARG A 230 -4.36 -19.30 6.33
N GLY A 231 -3.99 -18.56 5.31
CA GLY A 231 -4.54 -17.25 5.03
C GLY A 231 -6.06 -17.27 4.89
N GLU A 232 -6.59 -18.22 4.11
CA GLU A 232 -8.03 -18.43 3.95
C GLU A 232 -8.73 -18.75 5.28
N ARG A 233 -8.12 -19.56 6.14
CA ARG A 233 -8.67 -19.87 7.48
C ARG A 233 -8.67 -18.66 8.40
N LEU A 234 -7.69 -17.78 8.31
CA LEU A 234 -7.69 -16.50 9.02
C LEU A 234 -8.82 -15.57 8.53
N GLU A 235 -9.05 -15.52 7.22
CA GLU A 235 -10.20 -14.79 6.67
C GLU A 235 -11.52 -15.33 7.22
N ASP A 236 -11.72 -16.64 7.29
CA ASP A 236 -12.91 -17.26 7.89
C ASP A 236 -13.07 -16.90 9.37
N HIS A 237 -11.97 -16.89 10.14
CA HIS A 237 -12.00 -16.51 11.56
C HIS A 237 -12.47 -15.06 11.75
N TYR A 238 -11.88 -14.10 11.03
CA TYR A 238 -12.28 -12.69 11.15
C TYR A 238 -13.65 -12.41 10.56
N ARG A 239 -14.07 -13.15 9.54
CA ARG A 239 -15.44 -13.08 9.02
C ARG A 239 -16.46 -13.52 10.06
N ARG A 240 -16.22 -14.62 10.78
CA ARG A 240 -17.08 -15.08 11.90
C ARG A 240 -17.11 -14.04 13.03
N MET A 241 -15.97 -13.45 13.36
CA MET A 241 -15.89 -12.37 14.35
C MET A 241 -16.73 -11.16 13.94
N GLN A 242 -16.57 -10.67 12.71
CA GLN A 242 -17.37 -9.58 12.17
C GLN A 242 -18.88 -9.90 12.23
N GLN A 243 -19.29 -11.07 11.77
CA GLN A 243 -20.68 -11.49 11.80
C GLN A 243 -21.24 -11.51 13.24
N ARG A 244 -20.47 -12.00 14.19
CA ARG A 244 -20.86 -12.06 15.61
C ARG A 244 -20.99 -10.68 16.23
N LEU A 245 -20.06 -9.78 15.97
CA LEU A 245 -20.11 -8.40 16.47
C LEU A 245 -21.25 -7.60 15.84
N LYS A 246 -21.39 -7.63 14.52
CA LYS A 246 -22.45 -6.90 13.79
C LYS A 246 -23.87 -7.39 14.15
N LYS A 247 -24.01 -8.64 14.59
CA LYS A 247 -25.29 -9.16 15.09
C LYS A 247 -25.70 -8.54 16.43
N ILE A 248 -24.73 -8.18 17.28
CA ILE A 248 -24.96 -7.54 18.58
C ILE A 248 -25.13 -6.03 18.38
N ASN A 249 -24.21 -5.41 17.69
CA ASN A 249 -24.21 -3.98 17.40
C ASN A 249 -23.74 -3.76 15.95
N PRO A 250 -24.61 -3.40 15.01
CA PRO A 250 -24.25 -3.14 13.62
C PRO A 250 -23.20 -2.02 13.45
N ASP A 251 -23.10 -1.13 14.42
CA ASP A 251 -22.16 -0.02 14.44
C ASP A 251 -20.83 -0.34 15.11
N ALA A 252 -20.68 -1.52 15.71
CA ALA A 252 -19.38 -1.94 16.27
C ALA A 252 -18.35 -2.17 15.17
N VAL A 253 -17.09 -1.80 15.43
CA VAL A 253 -15.99 -1.93 14.47
C VAL A 253 -14.94 -2.93 14.90
N LEU A 254 -14.35 -3.56 13.91
CA LEU A 254 -13.15 -4.35 14.07
C LEU A 254 -11.99 -3.61 13.39
N MET A 255 -10.96 -3.32 14.15
CA MET A 255 -9.73 -2.71 13.69
C MET A 255 -8.58 -3.70 13.81
N SER A 256 -7.55 -3.55 13.01
CA SER A 256 -6.34 -4.32 13.15
C SER A 256 -5.14 -3.46 12.81
N TRP A 257 -4.10 -3.57 13.59
CA TRP A 257 -2.76 -3.13 13.23
C TRP A 257 -2.23 -4.08 12.17
N THR A 258 -2.52 -3.77 10.94
CA THR A 258 -2.14 -4.61 9.84
C THR A 258 -0.67 -4.41 9.55
N VAL A 259 0.09 -5.06 10.29
CA VAL A 259 1.51 -5.17 10.07
C VAL A 259 1.92 -5.59 8.65
N ASN A 260 0.98 -5.75 7.76
CA ASN A 260 1.25 -6.13 6.37
C ASN A 260 1.68 -4.99 5.50
N ALA A 261 1.21 -3.78 5.75
CA ALA A 261 1.35 -2.72 4.78
C ALA A 261 2.46 -1.72 5.12
N GLY A 262 2.80 -1.46 6.35
CA GLY A 262 3.67 -0.35 6.61
C GLY A 262 4.70 -0.53 7.72
N ARG A 263 4.57 -1.55 8.56
CA ARG A 263 5.54 -1.70 9.62
C ARG A 263 6.89 -2.13 9.05
N TYR A 264 7.92 -1.33 9.27
CA TYR A 264 9.27 -1.64 8.85
C TYR A 264 9.74 -3.01 9.35
N GLY A 265 10.54 -3.69 8.55
CA GLY A 265 11.00 -5.04 8.86
C GLY A 265 9.93 -6.11 8.74
N HIS A 266 8.68 -5.73 8.71
CA HIS A 266 7.58 -6.66 8.60
C HIS A 266 7.03 -6.75 7.18
N PHE A 267 6.56 -5.66 6.63
CA PHE A 267 6.12 -5.63 5.23
C PHE A 267 7.31 -5.64 4.29
N LEU A 268 8.30 -4.78 4.55
CA LEU A 268 9.36 -4.53 3.58
C LEU A 268 10.39 -5.66 3.51
N HIS A 269 10.68 -6.34 4.60
CA HIS A 269 11.82 -7.25 4.66
C HIS A 269 11.49 -8.71 4.97
N SER A 270 10.22 -9.03 5.26
CA SER A 270 9.86 -10.39 5.64
C SER A 270 8.62 -10.88 4.89
N PRO A 271 8.64 -12.10 4.35
CA PRO A 271 7.43 -12.74 3.88
C PRO A 271 6.51 -13.00 5.07
N ARG A 272 5.20 -12.80 4.87
CA ARG A 272 4.23 -12.99 5.94
C ARG A 272 3.23 -14.07 5.62
N ALA A 273 2.88 -14.79 6.66
CA ALA A 273 1.84 -15.80 6.61
C ALA A 273 0.41 -15.23 6.68
N MET A 274 0.28 -13.90 6.77
CA MET A 274 -1.01 -13.23 6.85
C MET A 274 -1.33 -12.55 5.53
N PRO A 275 -2.46 -12.89 4.89
CA PRO A 275 -2.81 -12.30 3.61
C PRO A 275 -3.23 -10.84 3.78
N THR A 276 -2.78 -9.99 2.90
CA THR A 276 -3.12 -8.57 2.87
C THR A 276 -4.63 -8.35 2.66
N ARG A 277 -5.30 -9.30 2.00
CA ARG A 277 -6.74 -9.30 1.77
C ARG A 277 -7.58 -9.28 3.06
N LEU A 278 -7.01 -9.68 4.21
CA LEU A 278 -7.66 -9.53 5.53
C LEU A 278 -8.10 -8.10 5.81
N ASN A 279 -7.43 -7.09 5.26
CA ASN A 279 -7.81 -5.69 5.44
C ASN A 279 -9.23 -5.39 4.94
N LEU A 280 -9.76 -6.19 4.03
CA LEU A 280 -11.14 -6.07 3.56
C LEU A 280 -12.17 -6.53 4.59
N LEU A 281 -11.75 -7.25 5.64
CA LEU A 281 -12.59 -7.70 6.76
C LEU A 281 -12.56 -6.77 7.97
N PHE A 282 -11.71 -5.75 7.96
CA PHE A 282 -11.65 -4.75 9.02
C PHE A 282 -12.38 -3.48 8.64
N ASP A 283 -13.09 -2.87 9.60
CA ASP A 283 -13.81 -1.61 9.38
C ASP A 283 -12.85 -0.43 9.26
N LEU A 284 -11.78 -0.44 10.06
CA LEU A 284 -10.73 0.59 10.05
C LEU A 284 -9.38 -0.06 10.30
N PRO A 285 -8.78 -0.69 9.28
CA PRO A 285 -7.43 -1.25 9.41
C PRO A 285 -6.38 -0.15 9.55
N MET A 286 -5.32 -0.43 10.30
CA MET A 286 -4.26 0.50 10.61
C MET A 286 -2.88 -0.09 10.30
N GLN A 287 -1.92 0.80 10.11
CA GLN A 287 -0.49 0.49 10.04
C GLN A 287 0.31 1.49 10.88
N GLU A 288 1.53 1.10 11.23
CA GLU A 288 2.51 1.97 11.86
C GLU A 288 3.64 2.32 10.89
N TRP A 289 4.15 3.54 10.97
CA TRP A 289 5.39 3.95 10.32
C TRP A 289 6.52 4.07 11.34
N TRP A 290 7.50 3.20 11.23
CA TRP A 290 8.69 3.28 12.05
C TRP A 290 9.67 4.33 11.53
N LEU A 291 10.63 4.72 12.36
CA LEU A 291 11.63 5.75 12.08
C LEU A 291 12.40 5.51 10.79
N ASP A 292 12.87 4.30 10.62
CA ASP A 292 13.70 3.88 9.51
C ASP A 292 12.93 3.85 8.17
N GLU A 293 11.62 3.69 8.17
CA GLU A 293 10.81 3.82 6.96
C GLU A 293 10.81 5.25 6.40
N THR A 294 11.01 6.24 7.25
CA THR A 294 11.08 7.65 6.84
C THR A 294 12.46 8.07 6.37
N ASN A 295 13.49 7.30 6.65
CA ASN A 295 14.87 7.56 6.22
C ASN A 295 15.16 7.07 4.79
N PHE A 296 14.34 6.16 4.26
CA PHE A 296 14.49 5.62 2.92
C PHE A 296 13.89 6.55 1.85
N GLY A 297 14.57 7.66 1.60
CA GLY A 297 14.24 8.47 0.44
C GLY A 297 12.99 9.32 0.59
N ALA A 298 13.20 10.52 1.07
CA ALA A 298 12.38 11.70 0.82
C ALA A 298 10.86 11.44 0.74
N SER A 299 10.27 10.87 1.75
CA SER A 299 8.81 10.63 1.83
C SER A 299 8.22 9.59 0.85
N VAL A 300 9.02 8.87 0.07
CA VAL A 300 8.49 7.89 -0.90
C VAL A 300 7.95 6.65 -0.19
N ALA A 301 8.73 6.05 0.71
CA ALA A 301 8.32 4.83 1.41
C ALA A 301 7.07 5.03 2.29
N PRO A 302 6.97 6.05 3.15
CA PRO A 302 5.75 6.30 3.91
C PRO A 302 4.55 6.69 3.04
N ALA A 303 4.74 7.45 1.96
CA ALA A 303 3.67 7.75 0.99
C ALA A 303 3.17 6.48 0.31
N PHE A 304 4.08 5.61 -0.14
CA PHE A 304 3.74 4.30 -0.68
C PHE A 304 2.98 3.44 0.35
N GLY A 305 3.46 3.41 1.60
CA GLY A 305 2.80 2.65 2.68
C GLY A 305 1.36 3.10 2.91
N ALA A 306 1.11 4.41 2.98
CA ALA A 306 -0.23 4.96 3.14
C ALA A 306 -1.13 4.64 1.93
N ALA A 307 -0.64 4.85 0.71
CA ALA A 307 -1.37 4.51 -0.52
C ALA A 307 -1.65 3.01 -0.63
N TYR A 308 -0.70 2.16 -0.19
CA TYR A 308 -0.88 0.71 -0.22
C TYR A 308 -1.91 0.23 0.80
N LEU A 309 -1.89 0.76 2.03
CA LEU A 309 -2.94 0.44 2.99
C LEU A 309 -4.31 0.84 2.45
N ALA A 310 -4.44 2.03 1.88
CA ALA A 310 -5.69 2.48 1.25
C ALA A 310 -6.14 1.52 0.13
N ALA A 311 -5.23 1.06 -0.72
CA ALA A 311 -5.52 0.08 -1.76
C ALA A 311 -5.99 -1.27 -1.19
N THR A 312 -5.36 -1.76 -0.11
CA THR A 312 -5.74 -3.04 0.53
C THR A 312 -7.11 -3.02 1.17
N THR A 313 -7.65 -1.86 1.46
CA THR A 313 -9.01 -1.66 1.98
C THR A 313 -10.05 -1.39 0.91
N GLY A 314 -9.67 -1.38 -0.37
CA GLY A 314 -10.52 -0.94 -1.46
C GLY A 314 -10.87 0.55 -1.36
N HIS A 315 -9.93 1.36 -0.88
CA HIS A 315 -10.04 2.81 -0.64
C HIS A 315 -11.13 3.20 0.37
N ARG A 316 -11.46 2.28 1.28
CA ARG A 316 -12.30 2.55 2.44
C ARG A 316 -11.47 3.22 3.54
N PRO A 317 -12.10 3.78 4.59
CA PRO A 317 -11.38 4.37 5.73
C PRO A 317 -10.31 3.42 6.29
N ASN A 318 -9.15 3.96 6.54
CA ASN A 318 -7.97 3.27 7.03
C ASN A 318 -7.06 4.29 7.72
N ALA A 319 -6.12 3.85 8.54
CA ALA A 319 -5.26 4.76 9.28
C ALA A 319 -3.79 4.33 9.22
N SER A 320 -2.92 5.30 8.95
CA SER A 320 -1.46 5.16 9.00
C SER A 320 -0.95 5.98 10.16
N GLU A 321 -0.57 5.32 11.25
CA GLU A 321 0.02 5.99 12.40
C GLU A 321 1.47 6.36 12.09
N PRO A 322 1.79 7.65 11.94
CA PRO A 322 3.15 8.10 11.84
C PRO A 322 3.79 8.06 13.23
N TYR A 323 4.96 7.46 13.37
CA TYR A 323 5.71 7.62 14.61
C TYR A 323 6.18 9.07 14.72
N LEU A 324 5.71 9.75 15.76
CA LEU A 324 5.93 11.18 15.99
C LEU A 324 6.91 11.46 17.13
N MET A 325 7.63 10.43 17.50
CA MET A 325 8.73 10.49 18.46
C MET A 325 9.86 9.58 18.02
N SER A 326 11.04 9.88 18.47
CA SER A 326 12.21 9.04 18.29
C SER A 326 12.10 7.76 19.11
N ARG A 327 12.25 6.62 18.48
CA ARG A 327 12.15 5.31 19.11
C ARG A 327 13.38 4.48 18.81
N GLY A 328 14.17 4.19 19.80
CA GLY A 328 15.38 3.37 19.64
C GLY A 328 16.58 4.09 19.04
N ASN A 329 16.53 5.40 18.89
CA ASN A 329 17.66 6.25 18.53
C ASN A 329 18.21 7.01 19.77
N PRO A 330 19.28 7.80 19.64
CA PRO A 330 19.89 8.52 20.76
C PRO A 330 18.97 9.51 21.48
N TYR A 331 17.91 9.98 20.83
CA TYR A 331 16.95 10.95 21.39
C TYR A 331 15.87 10.28 22.28
N GLY A 332 15.86 8.96 22.41
CA GLY A 332 14.92 8.23 23.24
C GLY A 332 13.49 8.35 22.76
N THR A 333 12.60 8.86 23.62
CA THR A 333 11.16 9.03 23.34
C THR A 333 10.76 10.49 23.18
N ASP A 334 11.71 11.38 22.89
CA ASP A 334 11.41 12.79 22.71
C ASP A 334 10.52 13.01 21.47
N SER A 335 9.56 13.90 21.61
CA SER A 335 8.64 14.26 20.53
C SER A 335 9.36 15.02 19.42
N PHE A 336 8.94 14.78 18.18
CA PHE A 336 9.42 15.55 17.05
C PHE A 336 8.91 17.00 17.07
N PRO A 337 9.61 17.94 16.39
CA PRO A 337 9.11 19.27 16.17
C PRO A 337 7.69 19.27 15.60
N ALA A 338 6.87 20.24 15.98
CA ALA A 338 5.48 20.34 15.54
C ALA A 338 5.35 20.31 14.00
N HIS A 339 6.28 20.96 13.30
CA HIS A 339 6.30 20.98 11.84
C HIS A 339 6.55 19.59 11.22
N GLU A 340 7.49 18.81 11.75
CA GLU A 340 7.73 17.44 11.31
C GLU A 340 6.51 16.54 11.55
N ARG A 341 5.81 16.72 12.67
CA ARG A 341 4.58 15.99 12.98
C ARG A 341 3.48 16.27 11.97
N LEU A 342 3.23 17.56 11.66
CA LEU A 342 2.28 17.96 10.62
C LEU A 342 2.67 17.39 9.24
N THR A 343 3.96 17.44 8.92
CA THR A 343 4.48 16.89 7.65
C THR A 343 4.13 15.40 7.52
N ARG A 344 4.36 14.60 8.55
CA ARG A 344 4.05 13.16 8.55
C ARG A 344 2.56 12.89 8.46
N CYS A 345 1.75 13.62 9.21
CA CYS A 345 0.29 13.49 9.17
C CYS A 345 -0.27 13.84 7.79
N PHE A 346 0.16 14.94 7.20
CA PHE A 346 -0.33 15.32 5.87
C PHE A 346 0.19 14.44 4.75
N LEU A 347 1.35 13.83 4.93
CA LEU A 347 1.82 12.81 4.00
C LEU A 347 0.88 11.59 3.96
N ALA A 348 0.40 11.12 5.13
CA ALA A 348 -0.59 10.06 5.20
C ALA A 348 -1.91 10.48 4.54
N LEU A 349 -2.45 11.63 4.95
CA LEU A 349 -3.73 12.14 4.48
C LEU A 349 -3.76 12.38 2.97
N SER A 350 -2.69 12.95 2.40
CA SER A 350 -2.58 13.17 0.95
C SER A 350 -2.50 11.86 0.14
N ASN A 351 -2.22 10.74 0.79
CA ASN A 351 -2.17 9.41 0.16
C ASN A 351 -3.34 8.49 0.55
N GLY A 352 -4.42 9.08 1.09
CA GLY A 352 -5.68 8.37 1.33
C GLY A 352 -5.76 7.60 2.66
N SER A 353 -4.88 7.91 3.64
CA SER A 353 -4.92 7.33 4.99
C SER A 353 -5.15 8.40 6.05
N LEU A 354 -5.92 8.06 7.08
CA LEU A 354 -6.00 8.89 8.28
C LEU A 354 -4.64 8.89 9.00
N ALA A 355 -4.39 9.91 9.80
CA ALA A 355 -3.17 10.03 10.60
C ALA A 355 -3.53 10.17 12.09
N PRO A 356 -3.71 9.05 12.82
CA PRO A 356 -3.95 9.09 14.25
C PRO A 356 -2.78 9.70 14.99
N GLU A 357 -3.10 10.39 16.06
CA GLU A 357 -2.13 11.09 16.92
C GLU A 357 -2.27 10.60 18.35
N SER A 358 -1.23 10.74 19.16
CA SER A 358 -1.22 10.30 20.54
C SER A 358 -1.14 11.46 21.52
N TYR A 359 -1.98 11.43 22.53
CA TYR A 359 -1.91 12.35 23.68
C TYR A 359 -1.03 11.83 24.80
N GLY A 360 -0.93 10.50 24.95
CA GLY A 360 -0.27 9.84 26.07
C GLY A 360 1.25 9.77 25.99
N TRP A 361 1.86 10.27 24.92
CA TRP A 361 3.31 10.21 24.75
C TRP A 361 3.97 11.48 25.24
N PRO A 362 5.16 11.38 25.87
CA PRO A 362 5.90 12.53 26.37
C PRO A 362 6.12 13.59 25.29
N GLY A 363 5.98 14.86 25.64
CA GLY A 363 6.24 16.00 24.78
C GLY A 363 5.17 16.29 23.71
N HIS A 364 4.11 15.49 23.58
CA HIS A 364 3.07 15.73 22.58
C HIS A 364 2.15 16.90 22.95
N GLY A 365 1.80 17.08 24.19
CA GLY A 365 1.13 18.24 24.73
C GLY A 365 0.21 19.02 23.78
N ASP A 366 0.36 20.34 23.78
CA ASP A 366 -0.50 21.25 22.99
C ASP A 366 -0.35 21.10 21.48
N SER A 367 0.79 20.59 21.01
CA SER A 367 1.03 20.39 19.58
C SER A 367 0.13 19.34 18.93
N THR A 368 -0.41 18.38 19.70
CA THR A 368 -1.42 17.43 19.24
C THR A 368 -2.74 18.13 18.88
N ASP A 369 -3.15 19.09 19.71
CA ASP A 369 -4.35 19.90 19.41
C ASP A 369 -4.20 20.68 18.11
N ASP A 370 -3.00 21.18 17.80
CA ASP A 370 -2.70 21.90 16.56
C ASP A 370 -2.80 20.98 15.33
N VAL A 371 -2.29 19.76 15.44
CA VAL A 371 -2.43 18.74 14.36
C VAL A 371 -3.91 18.48 14.07
N PHE A 372 -4.71 18.20 15.09
CA PHE A 372 -6.14 17.94 14.90
C PHE A 372 -6.93 19.15 14.41
N ARG A 373 -6.55 20.35 14.82
CA ARG A 373 -7.14 21.59 14.29
C ARG A 373 -6.87 21.73 12.80
N GLU A 374 -5.66 21.50 12.36
CA GLU A 374 -5.29 21.55 10.95
C GLU A 374 -5.96 20.45 10.11
N ILE A 375 -6.14 19.25 10.65
CA ILE A 375 -6.93 18.19 10.01
C ILE A 375 -8.40 18.63 9.91
N GLY A 376 -8.97 19.15 11.00
CA GLY A 376 -10.36 19.62 11.05
C GLY A 376 -10.69 20.69 10.01
N ARG A 377 -9.74 21.59 9.69
CA ARG A 377 -9.91 22.59 8.62
C ARG A 377 -10.06 21.98 7.21
N ARG A 378 -9.71 20.71 7.05
CA ARG A 378 -9.70 19.96 5.78
C ARG A 378 -10.71 18.82 5.72
N GLU A 379 -11.39 18.51 6.84
CA GLU A 379 -12.16 17.26 7.00
C GLU A 379 -13.19 17.02 5.89
N ARG A 380 -13.85 18.07 5.42
CA ARG A 380 -14.84 17.98 4.34
C ARG A 380 -14.27 17.33 3.08
N TRP A 381 -13.00 17.55 2.79
CA TRP A 381 -12.32 17.14 1.57
C TRP A 381 -11.46 15.88 1.73
N LEU A 382 -11.41 15.30 2.94
CA LEU A 382 -10.61 14.12 3.24
C LEU A 382 -11.40 12.81 3.25
N THR A 383 -12.73 12.91 3.29
CA THR A 383 -13.60 11.73 3.42
C THR A 383 -14.33 11.43 2.13
N ARG A 384 -14.72 10.15 1.95
CA ARG A 384 -15.48 9.68 0.77
C ARG A 384 -14.80 9.96 -0.56
N CYS A 385 -13.47 10.01 -0.53
CA CYS A 385 -12.65 10.23 -1.71
C CYS A 385 -12.22 8.89 -2.32
N GLU A 386 -12.20 8.84 -3.65
CA GLU A 386 -11.69 7.71 -4.41
C GLU A 386 -10.57 8.18 -5.34
N PRO A 387 -9.45 7.45 -5.46
CA PRO A 387 -8.37 7.85 -6.34
C PRO A 387 -8.83 7.84 -7.80
N VAL A 388 -8.31 8.78 -8.58
CA VAL A 388 -8.59 8.86 -10.02
C VAL A 388 -7.93 7.66 -10.72
N PRO A 389 -8.68 6.79 -11.40
CA PRO A 389 -8.16 5.56 -11.97
C PRO A 389 -7.56 5.76 -13.37
N TRP A 390 -6.36 6.35 -13.47
CA TRP A 390 -5.65 6.50 -14.73
C TRP A 390 -4.55 5.46 -14.93
N ALA A 391 -3.60 5.35 -13.99
CA ALA A 391 -2.58 4.31 -13.97
C ALA A 391 -2.75 3.42 -12.74
N GLY A 392 -2.59 2.11 -12.91
CA GLY A 392 -2.57 1.13 -11.82
C GLY A 392 -1.19 0.52 -11.64
N LEU A 393 -0.64 0.49 -10.44
CA LEU A 393 0.59 -0.25 -10.09
C LEU A 393 0.21 -1.49 -9.29
N LEU A 394 0.45 -2.67 -9.84
CA LEU A 394 0.16 -3.92 -9.17
C LEU A 394 1.24 -4.23 -8.10
N VAL A 395 0.84 -4.27 -6.85
CA VAL A 395 1.64 -4.70 -5.70
C VAL A 395 1.28 -6.15 -5.38
N SER A 396 2.12 -7.07 -5.84
CA SER A 396 1.86 -8.51 -5.74
C SER A 396 2.38 -9.08 -4.43
N GLU A 397 1.47 -9.56 -3.60
CA GLU A 397 1.80 -10.33 -2.39
C GLU A 397 2.41 -11.69 -2.75
N GLN A 398 1.95 -12.33 -3.82
CA GLN A 398 2.50 -13.59 -4.35
C GLN A 398 3.98 -13.42 -4.72
N THR A 399 4.32 -12.34 -5.44
CA THR A 399 5.70 -12.01 -5.78
C THR A 399 6.54 -11.76 -4.53
N ARG A 400 6.03 -10.98 -3.59
CA ARG A 400 6.71 -10.68 -2.33
C ARG A 400 6.98 -11.95 -1.51
N GLN A 401 5.97 -12.79 -1.33
CA GLN A 401 6.06 -13.96 -0.47
C GLN A 401 6.82 -15.12 -1.08
N PHE A 402 6.65 -15.39 -2.38
CA PHE A 402 7.09 -16.65 -2.97
C PHE A 402 8.22 -16.52 -3.99
N TYR A 403 8.38 -15.35 -4.61
CA TYR A 403 9.50 -15.09 -5.51
C TYR A 403 10.65 -14.34 -4.80
N ALA A 404 10.33 -13.28 -4.08
CA ALA A 404 11.35 -12.39 -3.48
C ALA A 404 11.68 -12.71 -2.01
N TYR A 405 11.03 -13.64 -1.39
CA TYR A 405 10.94 -13.92 0.04
C TYR A 405 12.24 -13.86 0.85
N LYS A 406 13.41 -14.20 0.26
CA LYS A 406 14.73 -14.11 0.92
C LYS A 406 15.36 -12.73 0.76
N ASP A 407 15.00 -12.02 -0.31
CA ASP A 407 15.67 -10.81 -0.77
C ASP A 407 14.65 -9.74 -1.20
N ILE A 408 13.59 -9.55 -0.44
CA ILE A 408 12.49 -8.63 -0.80
C ILE A 408 13.02 -7.22 -1.04
N ALA A 409 13.94 -6.74 -0.18
CA ALA A 409 14.55 -5.42 -0.26
C ALA A 409 15.34 -5.19 -1.54
N ASP A 410 15.94 -6.25 -2.12
CA ASP A 410 16.78 -6.14 -3.31
C ASP A 410 16.05 -6.55 -4.59
N ARG A 411 15.12 -7.52 -4.49
CA ARG A 411 14.51 -8.14 -5.68
C ARG A 411 13.17 -7.56 -6.06
N TYR A 412 12.45 -6.91 -5.13
CA TYR A 412 11.10 -6.46 -5.39
C TYR A 412 10.82 -5.02 -4.98
N LEU A 413 11.16 -4.61 -3.75
CA LEU A 413 10.84 -3.26 -3.28
C LEU A 413 11.44 -2.14 -4.12
N PRO A 414 12.69 -2.22 -4.61
CA PRO A 414 13.26 -1.17 -5.45
C PRO A 414 12.43 -0.92 -6.73
N HIS A 415 11.84 -1.97 -7.31
CA HIS A 415 10.96 -1.85 -8.46
C HIS A 415 9.68 -1.11 -8.12
N LEU A 416 9.02 -1.49 -7.02
CA LEU A 416 7.79 -0.83 -6.56
C LEU A 416 8.03 0.64 -6.19
N PHE A 417 9.05 0.91 -5.38
CA PHE A 417 9.34 2.27 -4.93
C PHE A 417 9.81 3.17 -6.06
N GLY A 418 10.61 2.65 -6.98
CA GLY A 418 11.04 3.42 -8.14
C GLY A 418 9.89 3.72 -9.10
N ALA A 419 8.99 2.76 -9.32
CA ALA A 419 7.78 2.96 -10.12
C ALA A 419 6.84 4.01 -9.49
N PHE A 420 6.58 3.90 -8.20
CA PHE A 420 5.77 4.85 -7.44
C PHE A 420 6.42 6.26 -7.42
N ARG A 421 7.73 6.32 -7.20
CA ARG A 421 8.52 7.55 -7.24
C ARG A 421 8.43 8.23 -8.60
N ALA A 422 8.56 7.48 -9.70
CA ALA A 422 8.48 8.03 -11.04
C ALA A 422 7.14 8.71 -11.30
N ALA A 423 6.03 8.06 -10.95
CA ALA A 423 4.70 8.62 -11.11
C ALA A 423 4.49 9.86 -10.22
N SER A 424 4.89 9.78 -8.95
CA SER A 424 4.76 10.87 -7.99
C SER A 424 5.55 12.11 -8.39
N GLU A 425 6.81 11.95 -8.83
CA GLU A 425 7.68 13.07 -9.25
C GLU A 425 7.34 13.64 -10.63
N GLU A 426 6.65 12.89 -11.48
CA GLU A 426 6.11 13.36 -12.77
C GLU A 426 4.63 13.74 -12.68
N HIS A 427 4.07 13.82 -11.48
CA HIS A 427 2.70 14.24 -11.18
C HIS A 427 1.62 13.42 -11.94
N LEU A 428 1.86 12.13 -12.11
CA LEU A 428 0.93 11.21 -12.76
C LEU A 428 0.00 10.56 -11.72
N PRO A 429 -1.31 10.48 -11.97
CA PRO A 429 -2.21 9.73 -11.09
C PRO A 429 -1.83 8.25 -11.10
N LEU A 430 -1.53 7.70 -9.95
CA LEU A 430 -1.18 6.30 -9.78
C LEU A 430 -1.96 5.71 -8.61
N THR A 431 -2.74 4.66 -8.88
CA THR A 431 -3.45 3.87 -7.88
C THR A 431 -2.74 2.55 -7.68
N LEU A 432 -2.53 2.13 -6.44
CA LEU A 432 -1.98 0.81 -6.16
C LEU A 432 -3.08 -0.24 -6.27
N LEU A 433 -2.75 -1.39 -6.84
CA LEU A 433 -3.60 -2.55 -7.03
C LEU A 433 -3.03 -3.75 -6.28
N ASN A 434 -3.86 -4.73 -6.00
CA ASN A 434 -3.45 -5.96 -5.34
C ASN A 434 -3.62 -7.17 -6.27
N ASP A 435 -3.12 -8.34 -5.89
CA ASP A 435 -3.24 -9.57 -6.69
C ASP A 435 -4.69 -9.89 -7.07
N TRP A 436 -5.66 -9.63 -6.18
CA TRP A 436 -7.09 -9.85 -6.45
C TRP A 436 -7.72 -8.82 -7.39
N ASP A 437 -7.06 -7.69 -7.64
CA ASP A 437 -7.48 -6.69 -8.62
C ASP A 437 -7.00 -7.04 -10.04
N ALA A 438 -6.16 -8.07 -10.21
CA ALA A 438 -5.70 -8.55 -11.49
C ALA A 438 -6.79 -9.38 -12.20
N ASP A 439 -7.98 -8.82 -12.32
CA ASP A 439 -9.11 -9.34 -13.09
C ASP A 439 -9.55 -8.35 -14.17
N ALA A 440 -10.26 -8.85 -15.19
CA ALA A 440 -10.62 -8.05 -16.35
C ALA A 440 -11.50 -6.81 -16.01
N LYS A 441 -12.37 -6.92 -15.00
CA LYS A 441 -13.28 -5.83 -14.60
C LYS A 441 -12.54 -4.74 -13.83
N ALA A 442 -11.65 -5.13 -12.92
CA ALA A 442 -10.87 -4.18 -12.14
C ALA A 442 -9.85 -3.45 -13.02
N LEU A 443 -9.12 -4.18 -13.88
CA LEU A 443 -8.14 -3.61 -14.78
C LEU A 443 -8.76 -2.65 -15.82
N ALA A 444 -9.99 -2.92 -16.28
CA ALA A 444 -10.69 -2.06 -17.27
C ALA A 444 -10.94 -0.62 -16.77
N LYS A 445 -10.80 -0.34 -15.48
CA LYS A 445 -10.90 1.02 -14.92
C LYS A 445 -9.68 1.89 -15.27
N TYR A 446 -8.54 1.29 -15.62
CA TYR A 446 -7.26 1.98 -15.80
C TYR A 446 -6.94 2.10 -17.30
N ARG A 447 -6.32 3.21 -17.66
CA ARG A 447 -5.79 3.43 -19.01
C ARG A 447 -4.50 2.65 -19.24
N VAL A 448 -3.71 2.49 -18.20
CA VAL A 448 -2.44 1.75 -18.20
C VAL A 448 -2.24 1.04 -16.86
N VAL A 449 -1.68 -0.16 -16.92
CA VAL A 449 -1.26 -0.94 -15.75
C VAL A 449 0.25 -1.12 -15.79
N LEU A 450 0.89 -0.95 -14.65
CA LEU A 450 2.32 -1.16 -14.45
C LEU A 450 2.54 -2.41 -13.59
N LEU A 451 3.31 -3.34 -14.11
CA LEU A 451 3.79 -4.56 -13.44
C LEU A 451 5.27 -4.40 -13.15
N ALA A 452 5.58 -3.82 -11.98
CA ALA A 452 6.96 -3.55 -11.55
C ALA A 452 7.60 -4.81 -10.97
N ASN A 453 8.29 -5.57 -11.82
CA ASN A 453 8.86 -6.88 -11.47
C ASN A 453 7.84 -7.81 -10.79
N THR A 454 6.60 -7.81 -11.24
CA THR A 454 5.54 -8.68 -10.75
C THR A 454 5.79 -10.11 -11.25
N ALA A 455 6.79 -10.76 -10.64
CA ALA A 455 7.32 -12.02 -11.13
C ALA A 455 6.33 -13.19 -11.01
N ALA A 456 5.54 -13.22 -9.92
CA ALA A 456 4.57 -14.28 -9.68
C ALA A 456 3.17 -13.85 -10.14
N LEU A 457 2.61 -14.58 -11.09
CA LEU A 457 1.25 -14.42 -11.61
C LEU A 457 0.63 -15.80 -11.85
N SER A 458 -0.63 -15.99 -11.47
CA SER A 458 -1.38 -17.17 -11.89
C SER A 458 -1.71 -17.11 -13.38
N ASP A 459 -2.06 -18.26 -13.97
CA ASP A 459 -2.48 -18.30 -15.37
C ASP A 459 -3.76 -17.47 -15.61
N ALA A 460 -4.67 -17.47 -14.63
CA ALA A 460 -5.89 -16.65 -14.70
C ALA A 460 -5.59 -15.15 -14.69
N GLN A 461 -4.67 -14.70 -13.85
CA GLN A 461 -4.22 -13.30 -13.83
C GLN A 461 -3.53 -12.91 -15.14
N ALA A 462 -2.66 -13.77 -15.66
CA ALA A 462 -2.01 -13.54 -16.95
C ALA A 462 -3.01 -13.42 -18.09
N GLU A 463 -4.06 -14.26 -18.12
CA GLU A 463 -5.12 -14.20 -19.12
C GLU A 463 -6.00 -12.95 -18.97
N ALA A 464 -6.33 -12.53 -17.74
CA ALA A 464 -7.05 -11.29 -17.47
C ALA A 464 -6.28 -10.05 -17.98
N ILE A 465 -4.96 -10.01 -17.73
CA ILE A 465 -4.07 -8.95 -18.23
C ILE A 465 -4.03 -8.97 -19.77
N ARG A 466 -3.95 -10.16 -20.38
CA ARG A 466 -3.96 -10.32 -21.83
C ARG A 466 -5.28 -9.82 -22.45
N ALA A 467 -6.41 -10.18 -21.87
CA ALA A 467 -7.72 -9.72 -22.27
C ALA A 467 -7.87 -8.20 -22.14
N TYR A 468 -7.41 -7.63 -21.02
CA TYR A 468 -7.40 -6.19 -20.80
C TYR A 468 -6.62 -5.43 -21.89
N VAL A 469 -5.41 -5.88 -22.24
CA VAL A 469 -4.61 -5.22 -23.26
C VAL A 469 -5.22 -5.41 -24.65
N LYS A 470 -5.70 -6.62 -24.98
CA LYS A 470 -6.39 -6.86 -26.25
C LYS A 470 -7.59 -5.93 -26.46
N SER A 471 -8.29 -5.55 -25.37
CA SER A 471 -9.44 -4.64 -25.42
C SER A 471 -9.08 -3.15 -25.47
N GLY A 472 -7.79 -2.79 -25.48
CA GLY A 472 -7.32 -1.39 -25.60
C GLY A 472 -6.64 -0.81 -24.38
N GLY A 473 -6.45 -1.60 -23.31
CA GLY A 473 -5.66 -1.20 -22.16
C GLY A 473 -4.16 -1.12 -22.48
N GLY A 474 -3.45 -0.29 -21.72
CA GLY A 474 -1.99 -0.17 -21.78
C GLY A 474 -1.28 -1.03 -20.76
N LEU A 475 -0.14 -1.60 -21.10
CA LEU A 475 0.70 -2.35 -20.17
C LEU A 475 2.14 -1.82 -20.18
N VAL A 476 2.69 -1.59 -19.01
CA VAL A 476 4.13 -1.43 -18.80
C VAL A 476 4.58 -2.55 -17.85
N ALA A 477 5.60 -3.29 -18.24
CA ALA A 477 6.14 -4.38 -17.42
C ALA A 477 7.65 -4.30 -17.33
N THR A 478 8.22 -4.66 -16.18
CA THR A 478 9.66 -4.59 -15.95
C THR A 478 10.26 -5.92 -15.51
N ALA A 479 11.53 -6.10 -15.79
CA ALA A 479 12.38 -7.19 -15.30
C ALA A 479 11.77 -8.60 -15.49
N GLU A 480 11.62 -9.39 -14.42
CA GLU A 480 11.16 -10.79 -14.47
C GLU A 480 9.64 -10.95 -14.32
N THR A 481 8.87 -9.92 -14.65
CA THR A 481 7.39 -9.97 -14.60
C THR A 481 6.84 -11.22 -15.30
N SER A 482 5.95 -11.95 -14.61
CA SER A 482 5.27 -13.17 -15.06
C SER A 482 6.15 -14.42 -15.28
N LEU A 483 7.37 -14.43 -14.72
CA LEU A 483 8.29 -15.57 -14.86
C LEU A 483 7.98 -16.74 -13.92
N CYS A 484 7.15 -16.53 -12.90
CA CYS A 484 6.72 -17.54 -11.95
C CYS A 484 5.19 -17.69 -11.92
N ASP A 485 4.71 -18.83 -11.45
CA ASP A 485 3.30 -18.99 -11.10
C ASP A 485 2.98 -18.34 -9.74
N GLU A 486 1.73 -18.43 -9.30
CA GLU A 486 1.23 -17.81 -8.06
C GLU A 486 1.90 -18.32 -6.77
N LEU A 487 2.52 -19.49 -6.82
CA LEU A 487 3.31 -20.07 -5.73
C LEU A 487 4.83 -19.83 -5.91
N GLY A 488 5.24 -19.01 -6.88
CA GLY A 488 6.64 -18.70 -7.14
C GLY A 488 7.44 -19.83 -7.80
N ARG A 489 6.77 -20.83 -8.41
CA ARG A 489 7.44 -21.85 -9.21
C ARG A 489 7.86 -21.25 -10.54
N HIS A 490 9.13 -21.37 -10.86
CA HIS A 490 9.72 -20.76 -12.05
C HIS A 490 9.19 -21.41 -13.34
N ARG A 491 8.73 -20.58 -14.28
CA ARG A 491 8.32 -20.99 -15.61
C ARG A 491 9.54 -21.09 -16.55
N ARG A 492 9.38 -21.76 -17.68
CA ARG A 492 10.43 -21.80 -18.71
C ARG A 492 10.56 -20.46 -19.45
N ASP A 493 9.48 -19.69 -19.55
CA ASP A 493 9.39 -18.39 -20.19
C ASP A 493 8.38 -17.52 -19.42
N PHE A 494 8.31 -16.24 -19.74
CA PHE A 494 7.28 -15.35 -19.23
C PHE A 494 5.88 -15.86 -19.62
N ALA A 495 4.95 -15.87 -18.68
CA ALA A 495 3.54 -16.14 -18.99
C ALA A 495 2.96 -15.12 -20.00
N LEU A 496 3.56 -13.93 -20.08
CA LEU A 496 3.19 -12.83 -20.96
C LEU A 496 4.18 -12.64 -22.14
N ALA A 497 4.98 -13.65 -22.49
CA ALA A 497 5.99 -13.56 -23.55
C ALA A 497 5.41 -13.13 -24.91
N ASP A 498 4.19 -13.60 -25.23
CA ASP A 498 3.45 -13.24 -26.43
C ASP A 498 3.10 -11.75 -26.48
N MET A 499 2.83 -11.15 -25.32
CA MET A 499 2.55 -9.72 -25.18
C MET A 499 3.82 -8.88 -25.23
N PHE A 500 4.90 -9.35 -24.60
CA PHE A 500 6.18 -8.66 -24.60
C PHE A 500 6.87 -8.71 -25.99
N GLY A 501 6.55 -9.73 -26.78
CA GLY A 501 7.20 -9.99 -28.05
C GLY A 501 8.63 -10.51 -27.93
N VAL A 502 9.03 -10.94 -26.74
CA VAL A 502 10.36 -11.49 -26.40
C VAL A 502 10.24 -12.64 -25.42
N SER A 503 11.24 -13.53 -25.40
CA SER A 503 11.32 -14.68 -24.50
C SER A 503 12.48 -14.53 -23.52
N TYR A 504 12.33 -15.03 -22.32
CA TYR A 504 13.35 -15.03 -21.26
C TYR A 504 14.59 -15.84 -21.65
N ARG A 505 15.78 -15.30 -21.36
CA ARG A 505 17.08 -15.93 -21.62
C ARG A 505 18.01 -15.96 -20.41
N GLY A 506 17.51 -15.54 -19.26
CA GLY A 506 18.29 -15.48 -18.02
C GLY A 506 18.74 -14.07 -17.64
N ARG A 507 19.71 -13.99 -16.76
CA ARG A 507 20.33 -12.73 -16.37
C ARG A 507 21.74 -12.66 -16.93
N PRO A 508 22.18 -11.49 -17.44
CA PRO A 508 23.59 -11.32 -17.81
C PRO A 508 24.49 -11.58 -16.60
N LYS A 509 25.61 -12.23 -16.81
CA LYS A 509 26.60 -12.41 -15.76
C LYS A 509 27.21 -11.04 -15.43
N ALA A 510 27.18 -10.66 -14.15
CA ALA A 510 27.91 -9.50 -13.67
C ALA A 510 29.42 -9.79 -13.75
N PRO A 511 30.27 -8.81 -14.12
CA PRO A 511 31.71 -8.98 -14.08
C PRO A 511 32.18 -9.26 -12.65
N GLU A 512 33.11 -10.21 -12.49
CA GLU A 512 33.65 -10.63 -11.18
C GLU A 512 34.43 -9.53 -10.47
N LYS A 513 35.03 -8.63 -11.23
CA LYS A 513 35.81 -7.47 -10.72
C LYS A 513 35.39 -6.21 -11.45
N ARG A 514 35.20 -5.17 -10.70
CA ARG A 514 34.86 -3.84 -11.21
C ARG A 514 36.13 -2.98 -11.17
N ALA A 515 36.76 -2.84 -12.34
CA ALA A 515 37.97 -2.05 -12.49
C ALA A 515 37.73 -0.53 -12.55
N ASP A 516 36.47 -0.12 -12.66
CA ASP A 516 36.03 1.26 -12.89
C ASP A 516 35.65 2.02 -11.61
N LEU A 517 35.71 1.37 -10.44
CA LEU A 517 35.41 2.03 -9.17
C LEU A 517 36.63 2.76 -8.63
N ASP A 518 36.51 4.07 -8.48
CA ASP A 518 37.45 4.83 -7.68
C ASP A 518 37.50 4.26 -6.25
N PRO A 519 38.68 3.80 -5.78
CA PRO A 519 38.82 3.24 -4.44
C PRO A 519 38.38 4.20 -3.33
N ASN A 520 38.53 5.51 -3.50
CA ASN A 520 38.12 6.51 -2.53
C ASN A 520 36.58 6.62 -2.48
N PHE A 521 35.92 6.49 -3.62
CA PHE A 521 34.46 6.49 -3.67
C PHE A 521 33.86 5.22 -3.09
N ALA A 522 34.51 4.07 -3.30
CA ALA A 522 34.06 2.79 -2.70
C ALA A 522 34.14 2.84 -1.17
N VAL A 523 35.14 3.49 -0.59
CA VAL A 523 35.24 3.70 0.87
C VAL A 523 34.12 4.60 1.38
N ALA A 524 33.76 5.66 0.65
CA ALA A 524 32.77 6.63 1.06
C ALA A 524 31.32 6.04 1.10
N VAL A 525 31.01 5.09 0.21
CA VAL A 525 29.66 4.50 0.08
C VAL A 525 29.55 3.09 0.64
N GLY A 526 30.66 2.51 1.10
CA GLY A 526 30.74 1.12 1.58
C GLY A 526 30.87 0.09 0.46
N GLU A 527 31.69 -0.93 0.69
CA GLU A 527 31.93 -1.99 -0.31
C GLU A 527 30.66 -2.76 -0.68
N ASP A 528 29.74 -2.96 0.27
CA ASP A 528 28.52 -3.72 0.05
C ASP A 528 27.54 -3.04 -0.92
N TYR A 529 27.55 -1.73 -0.99
CA TYR A 529 26.76 -0.95 -1.96
C TYR A 529 27.11 -1.31 -3.41
N TRP A 530 28.37 -1.67 -3.68
CA TRP A 530 28.88 -2.00 -5.01
C TRP A 530 28.98 -3.49 -5.29
N LYS A 531 29.06 -4.31 -4.28
CA LYS A 531 29.06 -5.78 -4.41
C LYS A 531 27.69 -6.33 -4.78
N GLN A 532 26.64 -5.50 -4.61
CA GLN A 532 25.28 -5.95 -4.86
C GLN A 532 25.02 -6.07 -6.36
N ARG A 533 24.57 -7.20 -6.78
CA ARG A 533 23.72 -7.73 -7.85
C ARG A 533 23.29 -6.79 -9.01
N THR A 534 23.88 -5.61 -9.12
CA THR A 534 23.55 -4.65 -10.16
C THR A 534 24.41 -4.86 -11.38
N GLY A 535 23.76 -5.12 -12.51
CA GLY A 535 24.43 -5.06 -13.79
C GLY A 535 24.80 -3.63 -14.16
N VAL A 536 25.90 -3.47 -14.89
CA VAL A 536 26.21 -2.24 -15.60
C VAL A 536 26.03 -2.50 -17.09
N ALA A 537 25.39 -1.58 -17.76
CA ALA A 537 25.17 -1.68 -19.20
C ALA A 537 25.23 -0.31 -19.87
N ARG A 538 25.55 -0.31 -21.15
CA ARG A 538 25.34 0.85 -22.01
C ARG A 538 23.95 0.78 -22.63
N LEU A 539 23.09 1.74 -22.35
CA LEU A 539 21.80 1.87 -22.99
C LEU A 539 21.92 2.78 -24.21
N THR A 540 21.36 2.37 -25.35
CA THR A 540 21.37 3.14 -26.60
C THR A 540 19.98 3.17 -27.19
N TRP A 541 19.44 4.37 -27.44
CA TRP A 541 18.14 4.60 -28.07
C TRP A 541 18.21 4.45 -29.59
N GLY A 542 17.24 3.75 -30.15
CA GLY A 542 16.97 3.67 -31.57
C GLY A 542 15.85 4.63 -32.02
N ASP A 543 15.57 4.64 -33.30
CA ASP A 543 14.36 5.28 -33.87
C ASP A 543 13.24 4.21 -33.88
N HIS A 544 12.14 4.46 -33.17
CA HIS A 544 11.13 3.41 -32.91
C HIS A 544 9.80 3.99 -32.40
N ALA A 545 8.80 3.11 -32.11
CA ALA A 545 7.44 3.45 -31.70
C ALA A 545 7.34 4.20 -30.34
N LEU A 546 8.33 4.11 -29.45
CA LEU A 546 8.40 4.86 -28.21
C LEU A 546 9.34 6.08 -28.37
N PRO A 547 8.92 7.19 -28.99
CA PRO A 547 9.79 8.31 -29.28
C PRO A 547 10.19 9.06 -28.01
N ARG A 548 11.40 9.57 -27.99
CA ARG A 548 11.88 10.47 -26.92
C ARG A 548 11.18 11.82 -27.05
N ASP A 549 10.72 12.36 -25.91
CA ASP A 549 10.28 13.74 -25.86
C ASP A 549 11.46 14.72 -25.73
N ARG A 550 11.18 16.01 -25.83
CA ARG A 550 12.20 17.07 -25.71
C ARG A 550 13.01 16.93 -24.42
N ARG A 551 12.33 16.72 -23.29
CA ARG A 551 13.00 16.63 -21.97
C ARG A 551 13.90 15.39 -21.85
N LEU A 552 13.47 14.26 -22.37
CA LEU A 552 14.32 13.06 -22.41
C LEU A 552 15.53 13.25 -23.34
N ASN A 553 15.36 13.97 -24.44
CA ASN A 553 16.46 14.34 -25.34
C ASN A 553 17.50 15.25 -24.65
N GLU A 554 17.04 16.19 -23.83
CA GLU A 554 17.91 17.07 -23.05
C GLU A 554 18.70 16.28 -22.00
N LEU A 555 18.09 15.27 -21.37
CA LEU A 555 18.73 14.43 -20.36
C LEU A 555 19.69 13.38 -20.96
N VAL A 556 19.49 12.98 -22.19
CA VAL A 556 20.32 11.99 -22.90
C VAL A 556 20.62 12.49 -24.32
N PRO A 557 21.41 13.56 -24.47
CA PRO A 557 21.60 14.20 -25.77
C PRO A 557 22.33 13.28 -26.78
N GLY A 558 23.24 12.43 -26.32
CA GLY A 558 24.03 11.52 -27.16
C GLY A 558 23.35 10.21 -27.54
N LYS A 559 22.04 10.04 -27.31
CA LYS A 559 21.30 8.78 -27.50
C LYS A 559 21.88 7.56 -26.76
N SER A 560 22.86 7.74 -25.87
CA SER A 560 23.49 6.62 -25.14
C SER A 560 23.91 7.04 -23.74
N VAL A 561 23.66 6.18 -22.76
CA VAL A 561 23.95 6.45 -21.35
C VAL A 561 24.38 5.19 -20.62
N THR A 562 25.21 5.34 -19.60
CA THR A 562 25.54 4.24 -18.68
C THR A 562 24.35 3.99 -17.76
N PHE A 563 23.98 2.74 -17.61
CA PHE A 563 22.92 2.25 -16.73
C PHE A 563 23.54 1.37 -15.63
N ARG A 564 23.01 1.51 -14.43
CA ARG A 564 23.26 0.61 -13.30
C ARG A 564 21.92 0.14 -12.75
N GLY A 565 21.73 -1.16 -12.65
CA GLY A 565 20.50 -1.75 -12.15
C GLY A 565 20.33 -3.21 -12.54
N PRO A 566 19.22 -3.84 -12.18
CA PRO A 566 18.90 -5.20 -12.60
C PRO A 566 18.81 -5.30 -14.12
N LEU A 567 19.32 -6.39 -14.68
CA LEU A 567 19.26 -6.67 -16.11
C LEU A 567 18.66 -8.06 -16.34
N VAL A 568 17.80 -8.17 -17.36
CA VAL A 568 17.26 -9.43 -17.85
C VAL A 568 17.63 -9.60 -19.31
N SER A 569 18.22 -10.74 -19.64
CA SER A 569 18.49 -11.12 -21.04
C SER A 569 17.21 -11.67 -21.65
N VAL A 570 16.86 -11.19 -22.84
CA VAL A 570 15.71 -11.66 -23.60
C VAL A 570 16.11 -11.95 -25.05
N SER A 571 15.28 -12.69 -25.77
CA SER A 571 15.46 -12.94 -27.19
C SER A 571 15.29 -11.66 -28.01
N GLU A 572 15.76 -11.67 -29.26
CA GLU A 572 15.34 -10.65 -30.22
C GLU A 572 13.81 -10.66 -30.38
N PRO A 573 13.22 -9.49 -30.67
CA PRO A 573 11.78 -9.36 -30.81
C PRO A 573 11.19 -10.22 -31.93
N LYS A 574 9.93 -10.60 -31.72
CA LYS A 574 9.08 -11.28 -32.69
C LYS A 574 7.84 -10.43 -32.97
N ASP A 575 7.16 -10.72 -34.08
CA ASP A 575 5.80 -10.23 -34.35
C ASP A 575 5.63 -8.70 -34.23
N ALA A 576 6.39 -7.93 -35.02
CA ALA A 576 6.31 -6.47 -35.07
C ALA A 576 6.57 -5.74 -33.71
N ALA A 577 7.23 -6.38 -32.75
CA ALA A 577 7.75 -5.69 -31.58
C ALA A 577 9.02 -4.91 -31.95
N GLU A 578 9.14 -3.68 -31.45
CA GLU A 578 10.24 -2.79 -31.77
C GLU A 578 11.16 -2.59 -30.57
N VAL A 579 12.49 -2.64 -30.78
CA VAL A 579 13.46 -2.35 -29.73
C VAL A 579 13.65 -0.85 -29.62
N ALA A 580 13.08 -0.28 -28.57
CA ALA A 580 13.18 1.14 -28.26
C ALA A 580 14.56 1.52 -27.69
N VAL A 581 15.13 0.68 -26.86
CA VAL A 581 16.43 0.85 -26.27
C VAL A 581 17.17 -0.46 -26.28
N ARG A 582 18.40 -0.47 -26.81
CA ARG A 582 19.30 -1.61 -26.69
C ARG A 582 20.19 -1.47 -25.48
N MET A 583 20.54 -2.58 -24.86
CA MET A 583 21.49 -2.64 -23.73
C MET A 583 22.69 -3.52 -24.07
N ALA A 584 23.88 -3.00 -23.82
CA ALA A 584 25.13 -3.75 -23.90
C ALA A 584 25.67 -3.92 -22.47
N PRO A 585 25.49 -5.11 -21.84
CA PRO A 585 26.05 -5.38 -20.52
C PRO A 585 27.57 -5.26 -20.55
N GLU A 586 28.14 -4.71 -19.46
CA GLU A 586 29.59 -4.56 -19.32
C GLU A 586 30.29 -5.92 -19.41
N GLY A 587 31.42 -5.97 -20.13
CA GLY A 587 32.13 -7.22 -20.36
C GLY A 587 31.49 -8.19 -21.38
N SER A 588 30.32 -7.86 -21.93
CA SER A 588 29.70 -8.65 -22.98
C SER A 588 30.46 -8.45 -24.31
N LYS A 589 30.75 -9.57 -25.00
CA LYS A 589 31.34 -9.56 -26.33
C LYS A 589 30.30 -9.76 -27.46
N GLY A 590 29.01 -9.91 -27.07
CA GLY A 590 27.91 -10.14 -27.99
C GLY A 590 27.26 -8.85 -28.50
N GLU A 591 26.31 -9.00 -29.42
CA GLU A 591 25.45 -7.91 -29.88
C GLU A 591 24.63 -7.32 -28.71
N PRO A 592 24.33 -6.02 -28.73
CA PRO A 592 23.47 -5.40 -27.73
C PRO A 592 22.10 -6.05 -27.67
N LEU A 593 21.65 -6.39 -26.47
CA LEU A 593 20.36 -7.05 -26.21
C LEU A 593 19.20 -6.04 -26.20
N PRO A 594 17.94 -6.47 -26.40
CA PRO A 594 16.79 -5.61 -26.17
C PRO A 594 16.71 -5.16 -24.69
N GLY A 595 16.75 -3.85 -24.45
CA GLY A 595 16.62 -3.26 -23.12
C GLY A 595 15.23 -2.71 -22.82
N VAL A 596 14.59 -2.11 -23.86
CA VAL A 596 13.18 -1.69 -23.82
C VAL A 596 12.54 -2.09 -25.15
N VAL A 597 11.41 -2.78 -25.05
CA VAL A 597 10.62 -3.23 -26.21
C VAL A 597 9.25 -2.60 -26.15
N ALA A 598 8.75 -2.11 -27.27
CA ALA A 598 7.42 -1.51 -27.40
C ALA A 598 6.67 -2.13 -28.57
N ARG A 599 5.37 -2.37 -28.40
CA ARG A 599 4.50 -2.89 -29.47
C ARG A 599 3.03 -2.59 -29.22
N SER A 600 2.25 -2.71 -30.28
CA SER A 600 0.79 -2.86 -30.19
C SER A 600 0.44 -4.34 -29.95
N PHE A 601 -0.60 -4.60 -29.17
CA PHE A 601 -1.12 -5.94 -28.91
C PHE A 601 -2.66 -5.89 -28.82
N GLY A 602 -3.34 -6.45 -29.81
CA GLY A 602 -4.77 -6.20 -30.01
C GLY A 602 -5.04 -4.71 -30.22
N ALA A 603 -5.98 -4.14 -29.50
CA ALA A 603 -6.25 -2.70 -29.51
C ALA A 603 -5.38 -1.88 -28.53
N GLY A 604 -4.60 -2.54 -27.68
CA GLY A 604 -3.77 -1.91 -26.67
C GLY A 604 -2.29 -1.80 -27.03
N ARG A 605 -1.50 -1.34 -26.08
CA ARG A 605 -0.06 -1.11 -26.22
C ARG A 605 0.71 -1.70 -25.05
N VAL A 606 1.87 -2.26 -25.35
CA VAL A 606 2.77 -2.88 -24.35
C VAL A 606 4.15 -2.25 -24.43
N VAL A 607 4.71 -1.91 -23.28
CA VAL A 607 6.11 -1.58 -23.12
C VAL A 607 6.72 -2.55 -22.11
N TYR A 608 7.75 -3.27 -22.52
CA TYR A 608 8.49 -4.17 -21.65
C TYR A 608 9.92 -3.66 -21.47
N LEU A 609 10.35 -3.52 -20.21
CA LEU A 609 11.67 -3.03 -19.81
C LEU A 609 12.50 -4.18 -19.23
N ALA A 610 13.38 -4.76 -20.03
CA ALA A 610 14.34 -5.79 -19.63
C ALA A 610 15.46 -5.22 -18.74
N ALA A 611 15.79 -3.94 -18.89
CA ALA A 611 16.56 -3.19 -17.93
C ALA A 611 15.62 -2.68 -16.83
N GLY A 612 15.91 -2.99 -15.56
CA GLY A 612 15.09 -2.60 -14.41
C GLY A 612 15.22 -1.11 -14.09
N ILE A 613 14.68 -0.27 -14.96
CA ILE A 613 14.75 1.20 -14.88
C ILE A 613 14.10 1.72 -13.61
N ASP A 614 13.01 1.09 -13.18
CA ASP A 614 12.29 1.36 -11.93
C ASP A 614 13.17 1.11 -10.71
N ALA A 615 13.76 -0.06 -10.58
CA ALA A 615 14.66 -0.38 -9.48
C ALA A 615 15.92 0.51 -9.48
N ALA A 616 16.45 0.83 -10.67
CA ALA A 616 17.56 1.75 -10.80
C ALA A 616 17.21 3.17 -10.35
N LEU A 617 16.00 3.65 -10.63
CA LEU A 617 15.52 4.95 -10.14
C LEU A 617 15.47 5.02 -8.61
N TRP A 618 15.20 3.90 -7.95
CA TRP A 618 15.25 3.84 -6.49
C TRP A 618 16.68 3.84 -5.97
N SER A 619 17.52 2.95 -6.48
CA SER A 619 18.86 2.66 -5.92
C SER A 619 19.96 3.55 -6.48
N TYR A 620 19.86 4.00 -7.73
CA TYR A 620 20.88 4.74 -8.46
C TYR A 620 20.28 5.86 -9.31
N ALA A 621 19.46 6.71 -8.71
CA ALA A 621 18.61 7.66 -9.38
C ALA A 621 19.32 8.59 -10.37
N TYR A 622 18.93 8.48 -11.64
CA TYR A 622 19.26 9.44 -12.69
C TYR A 622 17.97 10.02 -13.30
N PRO A 623 17.93 11.30 -13.63
CA PRO A 623 16.70 11.95 -14.12
C PRO A 623 16.06 11.31 -15.33
N TYR A 624 16.86 10.73 -16.27
CA TYR A 624 16.31 10.07 -17.46
C TYR A 624 15.46 8.82 -17.13
N GLN A 625 15.78 8.12 -16.05
CA GLN A 625 15.07 6.89 -15.63
C GLN A 625 13.61 7.22 -15.30
N ARG A 626 13.39 8.25 -14.49
CA ARG A 626 12.05 8.74 -14.15
C ARG A 626 11.29 9.14 -15.42
N ARG A 627 11.93 9.90 -16.30
CA ARG A 627 11.32 10.38 -17.52
C ARG A 627 10.98 9.26 -18.49
N LEU A 628 11.84 8.25 -18.61
CA LEU A 628 11.59 7.08 -19.45
C LEU A 628 10.37 6.28 -18.96
N LEU A 629 10.26 6.05 -17.65
CA LEU A 629 9.09 5.39 -17.07
C LEU A 629 7.79 6.17 -17.32
N ALA A 630 7.80 7.50 -17.10
CA ALA A 630 6.65 8.35 -17.38
C ALA A 630 6.27 8.33 -18.87
N ARG A 631 7.23 8.31 -19.77
CA ARG A 631 6.99 8.17 -21.23
C ARG A 631 6.41 6.81 -21.58
N ALA A 632 6.93 5.72 -20.99
CA ALA A 632 6.38 4.38 -21.18
C ALA A 632 4.91 4.31 -20.76
N LEU A 633 4.58 4.83 -19.56
CA LEU A 633 3.20 4.90 -19.07
C LEU A 633 2.29 5.72 -20.00
N THR A 634 2.72 6.92 -20.36
CA THR A 634 1.93 7.83 -21.23
C THR A 634 1.70 7.23 -22.61
N TRP A 635 2.72 6.60 -23.22
CA TRP A 635 2.60 5.97 -24.52
C TRP A 635 1.70 4.73 -24.48
N ALA A 636 1.86 3.87 -23.45
CA ALA A 636 1.01 2.70 -23.27
C ALA A 636 -0.45 3.09 -23.00
N ALA A 637 -0.68 4.16 -22.23
CA ALA A 637 -2.02 4.70 -21.98
C ALA A 637 -2.73 5.29 -23.21
N GLY A 638 -2.02 5.42 -24.35
CA GLY A 638 -2.55 6.02 -25.57
C GLY A 638 -2.52 7.55 -25.57
N GLY A 639 -1.95 8.19 -24.55
CA GLY A 639 -1.82 9.64 -24.41
C GLY A 639 -1.62 10.08 -22.98
N PRO A 640 -1.36 11.39 -22.78
CA PRO A 640 -1.18 11.94 -21.43
C PRO A 640 -2.48 11.96 -20.62
N PHE A 641 -2.35 12.04 -19.32
CA PHE A 641 -3.47 12.36 -18.44
C PHE A 641 -3.97 13.80 -18.73
N PRO A 642 -5.29 14.02 -18.76
CA PRO A 642 -5.85 15.32 -19.22
C PRO A 642 -5.67 16.46 -18.21
N ILE A 643 -5.16 16.20 -17.01
CA ILE A 643 -4.84 17.20 -16.01
C ILE A 643 -3.33 17.17 -15.76
N THR A 644 -2.66 18.31 -15.93
CA THR A 644 -1.20 18.41 -15.75
C THR A 644 -0.89 19.38 -14.62
N VAL A 645 -0.10 18.95 -13.65
CA VAL A 645 0.45 19.82 -12.60
C VAL A 645 1.83 20.29 -13.06
N ALA A 646 1.98 21.60 -13.23
CA ALA A 646 3.25 22.23 -13.49
C ALA A 646 3.85 22.71 -12.15
N GLY A 647 4.99 22.12 -11.79
CA GLY A 647 5.69 22.42 -10.54
C GLY A 647 6.98 21.62 -10.45
N PRO A 648 7.83 21.87 -9.46
CA PRO A 648 9.03 21.09 -9.23
C PRO A 648 8.70 19.68 -8.74
N MET A 649 9.58 18.72 -8.98
CA MET A 649 9.37 17.30 -8.64
C MET A 649 9.19 17.03 -7.14
N CYS A 650 9.56 17.96 -6.27
CA CYS A 650 9.33 17.87 -4.83
C CYS A 650 7.87 18.14 -4.42
N VAL A 651 7.07 18.76 -5.28
CA VAL A 651 5.62 18.82 -5.10
C VAL A 651 5.05 17.42 -5.37
N ARG A 652 4.36 16.84 -4.39
CA ARG A 652 3.64 15.58 -4.57
C ARG A 652 2.19 15.86 -4.87
N ALA A 653 1.69 15.32 -5.97
CA ALA A 653 0.31 15.52 -6.41
C ALA A 653 -0.43 14.17 -6.37
N THR A 654 -1.55 14.12 -5.63
CA THR A 654 -2.44 12.95 -5.60
C THR A 654 -3.85 13.36 -5.96
N PHE A 655 -4.50 12.56 -6.79
CA PHE A 655 -5.75 12.93 -7.45
C PHE A 655 -6.88 12.04 -6.94
N PHE A 656 -7.91 12.68 -6.40
CA PHE A 656 -9.12 11.99 -5.93
C PHE A 656 -10.37 12.60 -6.54
N THR A 657 -11.42 11.81 -6.65
CA THR A 657 -12.78 12.27 -6.86
C THR A 657 -13.56 12.11 -5.57
N GLN A 658 -14.46 13.04 -5.33
CA GLN A 658 -15.41 12.98 -4.24
C GLN A 658 -16.82 13.19 -4.81
N ASP A 659 -17.69 12.22 -4.55
CA ASP A 659 -19.10 12.32 -4.92
C ASP A 659 -19.94 12.40 -3.64
N ASP A 660 -20.64 13.48 -3.45
CA ASP A 660 -21.54 13.67 -2.33
C ASP A 660 -22.90 14.26 -2.78
N ARG A 661 -23.74 14.61 -1.82
CA ARG A 661 -25.06 15.18 -2.10
C ARG A 661 -25.02 16.53 -2.84
N ASP A 662 -23.90 17.23 -2.70
CA ASP A 662 -23.71 18.57 -3.29
C ASP A 662 -23.09 18.48 -4.70
N GLY A 663 -22.75 17.31 -5.20
CA GLY A 663 -22.23 17.09 -6.53
C GLY A 663 -20.86 16.40 -6.55
N ARG A 664 -20.32 16.30 -7.75
CA ARG A 664 -19.02 15.68 -8.05
C ARG A 664 -17.89 16.70 -7.96
N ARG A 665 -16.76 16.28 -7.39
CA ARG A 665 -15.57 17.12 -7.24
C ARG A 665 -14.30 16.36 -7.59
N LEU A 666 -13.32 17.12 -8.10
CA LEU A 666 -11.92 16.73 -8.06
C LEU A 666 -11.32 17.29 -6.76
N VAL A 667 -10.63 16.47 -6.02
CA VAL A 667 -9.79 16.88 -4.89
C VAL A 667 -8.34 16.53 -5.23
N LEU A 668 -7.58 17.53 -5.61
CA LEU A 668 -6.15 17.39 -5.93
C LEU A 668 -5.33 17.83 -4.74
N HIS A 669 -4.76 16.87 -4.01
CA HIS A 669 -3.82 17.18 -2.94
C HIS A 669 -2.47 17.57 -3.51
N LEU A 670 -1.89 18.61 -2.94
CA LEU A 670 -0.53 19.07 -3.19
C LEU A 670 0.23 19.09 -1.88
N PHE A 671 1.30 18.33 -1.82
CA PHE A 671 2.14 18.21 -0.65
C PHE A 671 3.56 18.68 -0.96
N ASN A 672 4.11 19.55 -0.10
CA ASN A 672 5.46 20.06 -0.20
C ASN A 672 6.46 19.05 0.39
N GLY A 673 7.13 18.31 -0.47
CA GLY A 673 8.12 17.30 -0.09
C GLY A 673 9.56 17.84 0.04
N VAL A 674 9.77 19.14 0.15
CA VAL A 674 11.10 19.71 0.38
C VAL A 674 11.62 19.28 1.75
N ASN A 675 12.84 18.74 1.76
CA ASN A 675 13.54 18.45 3.01
C ASN A 675 14.38 19.66 3.42
N THR A 676 14.02 20.29 4.54
CA THR A 676 14.69 21.47 5.07
C THR A 676 15.72 21.17 6.17
N THR A 677 16.02 19.92 6.43
CA THR A 677 16.97 19.54 7.49
C THR A 677 18.45 19.70 7.11
N ALA A 678 18.75 20.38 6.00
CA ALA A 678 20.08 20.73 5.55
C ALA A 678 21.08 19.58 5.41
N ASN A 679 20.62 18.35 5.36
CA ASN A 679 21.44 17.15 5.15
C ASN A 679 22.73 17.14 6.01
N HIS A 680 22.60 17.39 7.29
CA HIS A 680 23.69 17.08 8.23
C HIS A 680 24.02 15.59 8.06
N GLY A 681 25.23 15.19 8.14
CA GLY A 681 25.59 13.78 8.13
C GLY A 681 24.95 13.07 9.34
N LEU A 682 23.63 12.87 9.26
CA LEU A 682 22.90 12.18 10.29
C LEU A 682 23.41 10.74 10.40
N PRO A 683 23.51 10.18 11.61
CA PRO A 683 23.80 8.77 11.78
C PRO A 683 22.85 7.92 10.94
N ALA A 684 23.33 6.80 10.43
CA ALA A 684 22.44 5.82 9.79
C ALA A 684 21.29 5.47 10.74
N ALA A 685 20.08 5.54 10.31
CA ALA A 685 18.85 5.37 11.09
C ALA A 685 18.34 6.63 11.82
N ASP A 686 18.94 7.77 11.62
CA ASP A 686 18.38 9.02 12.15
C ASP A 686 17.38 9.64 11.18
N VAL A 687 16.38 10.35 11.71
CA VAL A 687 15.29 10.92 10.91
C VAL A 687 15.50 12.40 10.68
N PRO A 688 15.13 12.90 9.50
CA PRO A 688 15.06 14.35 9.29
C PRO A 688 14.00 14.94 10.21
N LEU A 689 14.39 15.93 11.01
CA LEU A 689 13.51 16.68 11.89
C LEU A 689 13.31 18.08 11.33
N ARG A 690 12.28 18.25 10.51
CA ARG A 690 11.97 19.53 9.86
C ARG A 690 11.39 20.50 10.88
N GLU A 691 11.99 21.68 10.97
CA GLU A 691 11.50 22.77 11.83
C GLU A 691 10.64 23.77 11.05
N GLU A 692 10.81 23.82 9.73
CA GLU A 692 10.17 24.79 8.84
C GLU A 692 9.89 24.22 7.46
N THR A 693 9.10 24.92 6.66
CA THR A 693 8.97 24.71 5.21
C THR A 693 9.50 25.89 4.43
N VAL A 694 9.93 25.60 3.20
CA VAL A 694 10.19 26.61 2.18
C VAL A 694 8.99 26.61 1.24
N PRO A 695 8.20 27.71 1.18
CA PRO A 695 7.05 27.80 0.29
C PRO A 695 7.43 27.64 -1.18
N ILE A 696 6.66 26.84 -1.92
CA ILE A 696 6.89 26.60 -3.35
C ILE A 696 5.95 27.50 -4.15
N HIS A 697 6.54 28.35 -4.99
CA HIS A 697 5.83 29.29 -5.86
C HIS A 697 5.72 28.77 -7.30
N GLY A 698 4.81 29.34 -8.08
CA GLY A 698 4.69 29.10 -9.51
C GLY A 698 4.08 27.75 -9.87
N ILE A 699 3.31 27.14 -8.97
CA ILE A 699 2.55 25.92 -9.25
C ILE A 699 1.30 26.29 -10.04
N SER A 700 1.01 25.53 -11.10
CA SER A 700 -0.24 25.65 -11.83
C SER A 700 -0.79 24.29 -12.25
N VAL A 701 -2.10 24.23 -12.44
CA VAL A 701 -2.80 23.02 -12.89
C VAL A 701 -3.51 23.32 -14.19
N ARG A 702 -3.21 22.51 -15.21
CA ARG A 702 -3.76 22.64 -16.57
C ARG A 702 -4.78 21.56 -16.82
N PHE A 703 -5.97 21.92 -17.21
CA PHE A 703 -7.07 21.05 -17.59
C PHE A 703 -7.27 21.11 -19.10
N GLU A 704 -7.04 20.02 -19.80
CA GLU A 704 -7.21 19.91 -21.26
C GLU A 704 -8.67 19.64 -21.65
N LYS A 705 -9.40 18.92 -20.81
CA LYS A 705 -10.80 18.49 -21.01
C LYS A 705 -11.53 18.46 -19.68
N GLU A 706 -12.86 18.42 -19.71
CA GLU A 706 -13.72 18.29 -18.52
C GLU A 706 -13.34 19.25 -17.41
N VAL A 707 -13.34 20.55 -17.77
CA VAL A 707 -12.93 21.62 -16.86
C VAL A 707 -14.02 21.85 -15.81
N PRO A 708 -13.71 21.77 -14.50
CA PRO A 708 -14.62 22.20 -13.45
C PRO A 708 -15.14 23.63 -13.66
N THR A 709 -16.35 23.87 -13.21
CA THR A 709 -16.99 25.19 -13.32
C THR A 709 -16.50 26.17 -12.26
N ARG A 710 -16.06 25.64 -11.10
CA ARG A 710 -15.52 26.43 -10.00
C ARG A 710 -14.26 25.78 -9.44
N PHE A 711 -13.34 26.62 -8.98
CA PHE A 711 -12.11 26.20 -8.30
C PHE A 711 -11.95 26.96 -6.99
N HIS A 712 -11.49 26.26 -5.96
CA HIS A 712 -11.00 26.86 -4.72
C HIS A 712 -9.83 26.07 -4.14
N VAL A 713 -9.01 26.73 -3.34
CA VAL A 713 -7.86 26.13 -2.66
C VAL A 713 -8.17 25.99 -1.18
N GLU A 714 -8.04 24.77 -0.68
CA GLU A 714 -8.31 24.43 0.72
C GLU A 714 -7.01 24.09 1.48
N PRO A 715 -6.94 24.41 2.78
CA PRO A 715 -7.96 25.02 3.61
C PRO A 715 -8.08 26.55 3.36
N GLY A 716 -9.28 27.07 3.48
CA GLY A 716 -9.53 28.52 3.44
C GLY A 716 -10.43 28.99 2.31
N GLY A 717 -10.76 28.16 1.33
CA GLY A 717 -11.70 28.48 0.26
C GLY A 717 -11.21 29.57 -0.70
N GLN A 718 -9.89 29.82 -0.79
CA GLN A 718 -9.34 30.83 -1.65
C GLN A 718 -9.61 30.52 -3.12
N GLU A 719 -10.20 31.46 -3.86
CA GLU A 719 -10.39 31.31 -5.30
C GLU A 719 -9.06 31.56 -6.04
N PRO A 720 -8.51 30.58 -6.76
CA PRO A 720 -7.29 30.76 -7.53
C PRO A 720 -7.57 31.47 -8.85
N ARG A 721 -6.54 32.08 -9.43
CA ARG A 721 -6.65 32.67 -10.76
C ARG A 721 -6.75 31.57 -11.81
N ALA A 722 -7.88 31.54 -12.52
CA ALA A 722 -8.06 30.64 -13.66
C ALA A 722 -8.05 31.44 -14.97
N ARG A 723 -7.35 30.98 -15.99
CA ARG A 723 -7.30 31.58 -17.32
C ARG A 723 -7.44 30.54 -18.42
N LYS A 724 -8.02 30.95 -19.53
CA LYS A 724 -8.04 30.12 -20.76
C LYS A 724 -6.68 30.22 -21.46
N ASP A 725 -6.26 29.06 -22.00
CA ASP A 725 -5.06 28.88 -22.80
C ASP A 725 -5.38 27.94 -23.98
N GLY A 726 -5.87 28.52 -25.08
CA GLY A 726 -6.50 27.77 -26.16
C GLY A 726 -7.77 27.07 -25.66
N SER A 727 -7.86 25.74 -25.90
CA SER A 727 -8.96 24.90 -25.41
C SER A 727 -8.83 24.55 -23.93
N ALA A 728 -7.65 24.70 -23.34
CA ALA A 728 -7.37 24.36 -21.96
C ALA A 728 -7.72 25.48 -20.98
N THR A 729 -7.84 25.11 -19.70
CA THR A 729 -7.90 26.06 -18.59
C THR A 729 -6.68 25.85 -17.69
N VAL A 730 -5.98 26.95 -17.38
CA VAL A 730 -4.83 26.92 -16.46
C VAL A 730 -5.25 27.61 -15.17
N VAL A 731 -5.08 26.93 -14.05
CA VAL A 731 -5.35 27.41 -12.70
C VAL A 731 -4.01 27.67 -12.01
N GLU A 732 -3.75 28.94 -11.67
CA GLU A 732 -2.53 29.36 -10.95
C GLU A 732 -2.78 29.27 -9.45
N LEU A 733 -1.89 28.57 -8.74
CA LEU A 733 -2.07 28.32 -7.31
C LEU A 733 -1.29 29.33 -6.45
N PRO A 734 -1.79 29.63 -5.24
CA PRO A 734 -1.00 30.35 -4.25
C PRO A 734 0.26 29.58 -3.87
N PRO A 735 1.22 30.21 -3.18
CA PRO A 735 2.39 29.49 -2.65
C PRO A 735 1.98 28.29 -1.81
N LEU A 736 2.60 27.15 -2.08
CA LEU A 736 2.37 25.91 -1.34
C LEU A 736 3.28 25.88 -0.12
N GLU A 737 2.71 26.08 1.06
CA GLU A 737 3.43 25.93 2.33
C GLU A 737 3.76 24.47 2.58
N LEU A 738 2.90 23.72 3.24
CA LEU A 738 3.08 22.31 3.53
C LEU A 738 2.13 21.43 2.72
N HIS A 739 0.83 21.72 2.80
CA HIS A 739 -0.22 20.94 2.16
C HIS A 739 -1.42 21.83 1.82
N ALA A 740 -1.88 21.71 0.59
CA ALA A 740 -3.09 22.33 0.10
C ALA A 740 -3.87 21.38 -0.80
N MET A 741 -5.14 21.65 -1.00
CA MET A 741 -5.99 20.92 -1.94
C MET A 741 -6.59 21.90 -2.95
N LEU A 742 -6.39 21.64 -4.25
CA LEU A 742 -7.20 22.29 -5.28
C LEU A 742 -8.48 21.47 -5.44
N VAL A 743 -9.61 22.10 -5.12
CA VAL A 743 -10.93 21.50 -5.32
C VAL A 743 -11.55 22.08 -6.56
N GLY A 744 -11.97 21.20 -7.48
CA GLY A 744 -12.70 21.56 -8.69
C GLY A 744 -14.11 21.00 -8.66
N GLU A 745 -15.12 21.83 -8.77
CA GLU A 745 -16.54 21.45 -8.72
C GLU A 745 -17.17 21.53 -10.13
N TRP A 746 -17.94 20.50 -10.52
CA TRP A 746 -18.63 20.45 -11.81
C TRP A 746 -20.07 20.93 -11.71
#